data_4c8da951f8f83ccb931d55f61253c734
#
_entry.id   4c8da951f8f83ccb931d55f61253c734
#
_cell.length_a   1.000
_cell.length_b   1.000
_cell.length_c   1.000
_cell.angle_alpha   90.00
_cell.angle_beta   90.00
_cell.angle_gamma   90.00
#
_symmetry.space_group_name_H-M   'P 1'
#
loop_
_entity.id
_entity.type
_entity.pdbx_description
1 polymer ?
#
loop_
_entity_poly.entity_id
_entity_poly.type
_entity_poly.pdbx_seq_one_letter_code
_entity_poly.pdbx_strand_id
1 'polypeptide(L)'
;MGLIRTPASAYRAAPAKGSRGGERFAGCPRAAARDVFHNEGGFSTLGMVLALLVTLALIFTTAQVQRVESASAGIQNVADAAALAAENPVAEFFIIARVCDAVVLSLSLTAVATLGLGVAALCVPATLPLAEKLLKAAGDVIKTRDSFAKKAAKGLNELQKALPFLCAANAAAVVAANSDEAAGTHYVGFALILPSAGEEIVVGGQEAAQKLSEELETQKEAIAQAAQQAEEEAKKVNAEKLIGFQHDCGNNPNYCLYERAATLVSLPASANPLYRSVDAWNFGVALKRAQAYYPARLAAEVALDDSVEEQARSALRSVFYTYASVQLARGYVQETDTSFKADFPELPANTEQMKQTDLYTEAVYPLTGSGADAMAHAWVGCPAAQGFLGKTSIAAMEAAGFAECPQCHFAASSLGKVAAASTSIENGFEFHYAKVAQAAKAYQKAREAYDPLTQQVKGDIGGLMQSIKEAFSQAVAARIEVEPPGRRGALAFVVNTARQPAQRGFESSFVKSNATLGMQAAVSASVLVGDKAQEGSNIIASALDGIVQKSDNLVVAGLDEVLDLWSALLFAYLEGQQALQEGIKNAVDSIPLASESGLGTWAAAALCDLVETVGLQPVDLDAPKPVVVNTAHIAAADDSSLAVRYTEVQQHAVSVAQHTSGDIFSSVIDQMEAGALESLEGFDGEITLASIEFFGEGGPSIPLTIVLPEQIKTTGAALVSSVAQTLRDVVGSVTGVRQWE
;
A
#
# COMPACT_ATOMS: atom_id res chain seq x y z
N MET A 1 1.86 -23.16 -7.92
CA MET A 1 2.36 -24.55 -8.11
C MET A 1 2.91 -25.00 -6.78
N GLY A 2 2.35 -25.99 -6.13
CA GLY A 2 2.85 -26.55 -4.88
C GLY A 2 1.77 -26.64 -3.79
N LEU A 3 0.77 -27.48 -4.00
CA LEU A 3 -0.21 -27.90 -2.98
C LEU A 3 0.50 -28.74 -1.90
N ILE A 4 0.48 -28.28 -0.66
CA ILE A 4 0.76 -29.13 0.50
C ILE A 4 -0.59 -29.48 1.13
N ARG A 5 -1.04 -30.69 0.87
CA ARG A 5 -2.14 -31.34 1.60
C ARG A 5 -1.61 -31.85 2.94
N THR A 6 -2.21 -31.39 4.03
CA THR A 6 -2.12 -32.07 5.34
C THR A 6 -3.13 -33.21 5.39
N PRO A 7 -2.75 -34.41 5.83
CA PRO A 7 -3.69 -35.51 5.92
C PRO A 7 -4.49 -35.45 7.24
N ALA A 8 -5.79 -35.55 7.12
CA ALA A 8 -6.71 -35.82 8.21
C ALA A 8 -6.41 -37.21 8.79
N SER A 9 -6.05 -37.27 10.07
CA SER A 9 -5.90 -38.52 10.78
C SER A 9 -7.30 -39.06 11.16
N ALA A 10 -7.75 -40.04 10.36
CA ALA A 10 -8.88 -40.86 10.74
C ALA A 10 -8.44 -41.89 11.80
N TYR A 11 -8.93 -41.75 13.00
CA TYR A 11 -8.85 -42.82 13.98
C TYR A 11 -9.71 -44.00 13.49
N ARG A 12 -9.07 -44.98 12.92
CA ARG A 12 -9.66 -46.32 12.70
C ARG A 12 -9.42 -47.13 13.96
N ALA A 13 -10.51 -47.50 14.64
CA ALA A 13 -10.49 -48.55 15.66
C ALA A 13 -10.08 -49.89 15.03
N ALA A 14 -9.05 -50.48 15.55
CA ALA A 14 -8.60 -51.81 15.18
C ALA A 14 -9.56 -52.90 15.74
N PRO A 15 -9.85 -53.94 14.97
CA PRO A 15 -10.63 -55.06 15.47
C PRO A 15 -9.74 -55.96 16.35
N ALA A 16 -10.21 -56.21 17.58
CA ALA A 16 -9.60 -57.18 18.47
C ALA A 16 -9.71 -58.58 17.88
N LYS A 17 -8.56 -59.20 17.68
CA LYS A 17 -8.48 -60.65 17.37
C LYS A 17 -8.87 -61.48 18.57
N GLY A 18 -9.88 -62.34 18.37
CA GLY A 18 -10.31 -63.28 19.32
C GLY A 18 -9.26 -64.35 19.64
N SER A 19 -9.08 -64.63 20.91
CA SER A 19 -8.52 -65.90 21.36
C SER A 19 -9.66 -66.82 21.79
N ARG A 20 -9.75 -67.98 21.16
CA ARG A 20 -10.60 -69.09 21.57
C ARG A 20 -10.09 -69.66 22.84
N GLY A 21 -10.87 -69.49 23.92
CA GLY A 21 -10.77 -70.31 25.13
C GLY A 21 -12.18 -70.68 25.52
N GLY A 22 -12.54 -71.86 25.22
CA GLY A 22 -13.85 -72.39 25.59
C GLY A 22 -13.91 -72.77 27.05
N GLU A 23 -14.74 -72.02 27.77
CA GLU A 23 -15.34 -72.61 29.03
C GLU A 23 -16.84 -72.43 28.93
N ARG A 24 -17.48 -73.59 28.98
CA ARG A 24 -18.93 -73.73 28.97
C ARG A 24 -19.45 -73.23 30.35
N PHE A 25 -20.01 -72.03 30.37
CA PHE A 25 -20.95 -71.67 31.39
C PHE A 25 -22.35 -72.17 30.99
N ALA A 26 -22.63 -73.35 31.39
CA ALA A 26 -24.00 -73.82 31.46
C ALA A 26 -24.65 -73.24 32.70
N GLY A 27 -25.60 -72.34 32.49
CA GLY A 27 -26.39 -71.78 33.58
C GLY A 27 -27.38 -70.77 33.11
N CYS A 28 -28.48 -71.21 32.59
CA CYS A 28 -29.57 -70.39 32.09
C CYS A 28 -30.20 -69.57 33.21
N PRO A 29 -30.14 -68.22 33.30
CA PRO A 29 -30.79 -67.50 34.41
C PRO A 29 -32.32 -67.53 34.38
N ARG A 30 -32.92 -68.17 33.34
CA ARG A 30 -34.38 -68.38 33.27
C ARG A 30 -34.92 -69.39 34.26
N ALA A 31 -34.12 -70.33 34.73
CA ALA A 31 -34.55 -71.29 35.72
C ALA A 31 -34.64 -70.65 37.12
N ALA A 32 -33.66 -69.81 37.50
CA ALA A 32 -33.65 -69.14 38.80
C ALA A 32 -34.79 -68.12 38.96
N ALA A 33 -35.20 -67.42 37.89
CA ALA A 33 -36.35 -66.52 37.96
C ALA A 33 -37.69 -67.24 38.15
N ARG A 34 -37.83 -68.45 37.63
CA ARG A 34 -39.05 -69.25 37.80
C ARG A 34 -39.17 -69.84 39.21
N ASP A 35 -38.09 -70.22 39.85
CA ASP A 35 -38.06 -70.73 41.23
C ASP A 35 -38.35 -69.63 42.28
N VAL A 36 -38.01 -68.36 41.97
CA VAL A 36 -38.34 -67.23 42.87
C VAL A 36 -39.84 -66.93 42.86
N PHE A 37 -40.56 -67.18 41.79
CA PHE A 37 -42.01 -66.98 41.73
C PHE A 37 -42.84 -68.17 42.30
N HIS A 38 -42.21 -69.32 42.52
CA HIS A 38 -42.87 -70.52 43.13
C HIS A 38 -42.41 -70.87 44.53
N ASN A 39 -41.61 -70.01 45.13
CA ASN A 39 -41.15 -70.27 46.53
C ASN A 39 -42.15 -69.67 47.50
N GLU A 40 -42.97 -70.52 48.11
CA GLU A 40 -43.98 -70.22 49.15
C GLU A 40 -43.37 -69.91 50.50
N GLY A 41 -42.08 -69.93 50.66
CA GLY A 41 -41.37 -69.75 51.93
C GLY A 41 -41.14 -68.33 52.41
N GLY A 42 -41.99 -67.34 52.13
CA GLY A 42 -41.99 -65.99 52.73
C GLY A 42 -40.70 -65.11 52.57
N PHE A 43 -39.57 -65.77 52.36
CA PHE A 43 -38.26 -65.09 52.22
C PHE A 43 -38.07 -64.33 50.89
N SER A 44 -38.74 -64.83 49.87
CA SER A 44 -38.69 -64.19 48.54
C SER A 44 -39.44 -62.85 48.46
N THR A 45 -40.52 -62.72 49.23
CA THR A 45 -41.28 -61.47 49.30
C THR A 45 -40.54 -60.40 50.08
N LEU A 46 -39.81 -60.76 51.14
CA LEU A 46 -38.95 -59.82 51.84
C LEU A 46 -37.79 -59.35 51.01
N GLY A 47 -37.15 -60.27 50.24
CA GLY A 47 -36.09 -59.92 49.27
C GLY A 47 -36.59 -59.05 48.15
N MET A 48 -37.80 -59.26 47.63
CA MET A 48 -38.42 -58.45 46.59
C MET A 48 -38.80 -57.05 47.10
N VAL A 49 -39.29 -56.95 48.32
CA VAL A 49 -39.57 -55.63 48.95
C VAL A 49 -38.30 -54.87 49.21
N LEU A 50 -37.23 -55.52 49.69
CA LEU A 50 -35.94 -54.92 49.89
C LEU A 50 -35.33 -54.43 48.55
N ALA A 51 -35.37 -55.23 47.48
CA ALA A 51 -34.91 -54.87 46.14
C ALA A 51 -35.71 -53.71 45.60
N LEU A 52 -37.02 -53.67 45.80
CA LEU A 52 -37.88 -52.55 45.36
C LEU A 52 -37.57 -51.24 46.12
N LEU A 53 -37.35 -51.37 47.47
CA LEU A 53 -36.95 -50.21 48.29
C LEU A 53 -35.58 -49.66 47.87
N VAL A 54 -34.59 -50.54 47.59
CA VAL A 54 -33.28 -50.14 47.11
C VAL A 54 -33.38 -49.46 45.69
N THR A 55 -34.15 -50.01 44.76
CA THR A 55 -34.38 -49.45 43.46
C THR A 55 -35.10 -48.11 43.54
N LEU A 56 -36.11 -47.95 44.37
CA LEU A 56 -36.75 -46.66 44.61
C LEU A 56 -35.79 -45.66 45.23
N ALA A 57 -34.99 -46.02 46.21
CA ALA A 57 -33.97 -45.17 46.80
C ALA A 57 -32.94 -44.69 45.76
N LEU A 58 -32.51 -45.59 44.86
CA LEU A 58 -31.62 -45.24 43.75
C LEU A 58 -32.29 -44.27 42.74
N ILE A 59 -33.57 -44.53 42.41
CA ILE A 59 -34.31 -43.62 41.50
C ILE A 59 -34.47 -42.24 42.15
N PHE A 60 -34.81 -42.15 43.42
CA PHE A 60 -34.94 -40.89 44.14
C PHE A 60 -33.58 -40.14 44.24
N THR A 61 -32.51 -40.85 44.58
CA THR A 61 -31.18 -40.24 44.63
C THR A 61 -30.74 -39.73 43.25
N THR A 62 -30.92 -40.49 42.16
CA THR A 62 -30.62 -40.09 40.81
C THR A 62 -31.46 -38.88 40.38
N ALA A 63 -32.75 -38.89 40.72
CA ALA A 63 -33.62 -37.72 40.43
C ALA A 63 -33.20 -36.45 41.18
N GLN A 64 -32.72 -36.55 42.43
CA GLN A 64 -32.20 -35.41 43.18
C GLN A 64 -30.87 -34.90 42.58
N VAL A 65 -29.94 -35.80 42.23
CA VAL A 65 -28.70 -35.43 41.56
C VAL A 65 -29.00 -34.71 40.25
N GLN A 66 -29.86 -35.26 39.41
CA GLN A 66 -30.23 -34.67 38.13
C GLN A 66 -30.92 -33.30 38.29
N ARG A 67 -31.69 -33.11 39.36
CA ARG A 67 -32.28 -31.80 39.68
C ARG A 67 -31.23 -30.76 40.05
N VAL A 68 -30.24 -31.14 40.88
CA VAL A 68 -29.13 -30.23 41.24
C VAL A 68 -28.30 -29.89 40.02
N GLU A 69 -27.98 -30.88 39.20
CA GLU A 69 -27.24 -30.68 37.95
C GLU A 69 -27.98 -29.75 36.98
N SER A 70 -29.29 -29.94 36.78
CA SER A 70 -30.12 -29.09 35.92
C SER A 70 -30.17 -27.65 36.41
N ALA A 71 -30.35 -27.46 37.72
CA ALA A 71 -30.36 -26.12 38.31
C ALA A 71 -28.97 -25.45 38.22
N SER A 72 -27.90 -26.20 38.44
CA SER A 72 -26.53 -25.73 38.29
C SER A 72 -26.21 -25.34 36.84
N ALA A 73 -26.63 -26.17 35.87
CA ALA A 73 -26.48 -25.85 34.44
C ALA A 73 -27.29 -24.61 34.05
N GLY A 74 -28.50 -24.44 34.61
CA GLY A 74 -29.33 -23.28 34.36
C GLY A 74 -28.65 -21.97 34.78
N ILE A 75 -28.15 -21.90 36.00
CA ILE A 75 -27.48 -20.68 36.48
C ILE A 75 -26.15 -20.45 35.77
N GLN A 76 -25.41 -21.50 35.39
CA GLN A 76 -24.19 -21.39 34.63
C GLN A 76 -24.47 -20.79 33.23
N ASN A 77 -25.52 -21.21 32.54
CA ASN A 77 -25.90 -20.67 31.27
C ASN A 77 -26.23 -19.16 31.36
N VAL A 78 -26.86 -18.72 32.44
CA VAL A 78 -27.14 -17.31 32.69
C VAL A 78 -25.87 -16.54 33.00
N ALA A 79 -24.93 -17.11 33.72
CA ALA A 79 -23.63 -16.50 33.97
C ALA A 79 -22.81 -16.38 32.68
N ASP A 80 -22.83 -17.40 31.81
CA ASP A 80 -22.19 -17.39 30.52
C ASP A 80 -22.79 -16.29 29.60
N ALA A 81 -24.12 -16.22 29.58
CA ALA A 81 -24.82 -15.15 28.84
C ALA A 81 -24.49 -13.74 29.36
N ALA A 82 -24.38 -13.59 30.69
CA ALA A 82 -24.00 -12.32 31.31
C ALA A 82 -22.55 -11.92 31.00
N ALA A 83 -21.61 -12.87 30.98
CA ALA A 83 -20.22 -12.63 30.60
C ALA A 83 -20.11 -12.18 29.14
N LEU A 84 -20.79 -12.88 28.24
CA LEU A 84 -20.84 -12.50 26.83
C LEU A 84 -21.48 -11.12 26.63
N ALA A 85 -22.56 -10.83 27.35
CA ALA A 85 -23.24 -9.54 27.27
C ALA A 85 -22.37 -8.37 27.77
N ALA A 86 -21.54 -8.62 28.79
CA ALA A 86 -20.61 -7.63 29.30
C ALA A 86 -19.51 -7.28 28.29
N GLU A 87 -19.05 -8.22 27.50
CA GLU A 87 -18.01 -8.00 26.49
C GLU A 87 -18.51 -7.35 25.20
N ASN A 88 -19.81 -7.39 24.91
CA ASN A 88 -20.36 -6.79 23.68
C ASN A 88 -20.05 -5.30 23.54
N PRO A 89 -20.24 -4.43 24.55
CA PRO A 89 -19.89 -3.00 24.41
C PRO A 89 -18.40 -2.78 24.16
N VAL A 90 -17.53 -3.64 24.71
CA VAL A 90 -16.08 -3.57 24.45
C VAL A 90 -15.77 -3.97 23.00
N ALA A 91 -16.43 -4.99 22.48
CA ALA A 91 -16.30 -5.39 21.07
C ALA A 91 -16.76 -4.27 20.13
N GLU A 92 -17.90 -3.63 20.43
CA GLU A 92 -18.40 -2.47 19.67
C GLU A 92 -17.44 -1.28 19.73
N PHE A 93 -16.82 -1.02 20.89
CA PHE A 93 -15.80 0.02 21.03
C PHE A 93 -14.61 -0.24 20.11
N PHE A 94 -14.09 -1.46 20.03
CA PHE A 94 -13.01 -1.79 19.13
C PHE A 94 -13.39 -1.59 17.66
N ILE A 95 -14.61 -1.94 17.27
CA ILE A 95 -15.10 -1.72 15.90
C ILE A 95 -15.11 -0.21 15.57
N ILE A 96 -15.64 0.61 16.49
CA ILE A 96 -15.69 2.05 16.34
C ILE A 96 -14.28 2.67 16.25
N ALA A 97 -13.37 2.24 17.12
CA ALA A 97 -11.99 2.70 17.12
C ALA A 97 -11.28 2.37 15.80
N ARG A 98 -11.50 1.16 15.25
CA ARG A 98 -10.95 0.75 13.95
C ARG A 98 -11.52 1.55 12.79
N VAL A 99 -12.81 1.90 12.82
CA VAL A 99 -13.41 2.80 11.81
C VAL A 99 -12.77 4.19 11.89
N CYS A 100 -12.60 4.75 13.09
CA CYS A 100 -11.92 6.03 13.27
C CYS A 100 -10.46 5.97 12.81
N ASP A 101 -9.74 4.88 13.10
CA ASP A 101 -8.37 4.66 12.65
C ASP A 101 -8.27 4.62 11.12
N ALA A 102 -9.17 3.90 10.46
CA ALA A 102 -9.23 3.84 9.00
C ALA A 102 -9.45 5.22 8.37
N VAL A 103 -10.33 6.05 8.95
CA VAL A 103 -10.57 7.42 8.48
C VAL A 103 -9.33 8.30 8.69
N VAL A 104 -8.69 8.27 9.87
CA VAL A 104 -7.48 9.06 10.14
C VAL A 104 -6.36 8.69 9.18
N LEU A 105 -6.14 7.40 8.96
CA LEU A 105 -5.08 6.94 8.07
C LEU A 105 -5.39 7.28 6.61
N SER A 106 -6.61 7.06 6.14
CA SER A 106 -6.99 7.38 4.75
C SER A 106 -6.84 8.88 4.47
N LEU A 107 -7.26 9.75 5.39
CA LEU A 107 -7.04 11.19 5.27
C LEU A 107 -5.54 11.55 5.27
N SER A 108 -4.74 10.89 6.11
CA SER A 108 -3.28 11.08 6.14
C SER A 108 -2.64 10.71 4.82
N LEU A 109 -3.01 9.56 4.26
CA LEU A 109 -2.50 9.08 2.97
C LEU A 109 -2.96 9.98 1.82
N THR A 110 -4.22 10.42 1.85
CA THR A 110 -4.76 11.36 0.85
C THR A 110 -4.00 12.68 0.87
N ALA A 111 -3.73 13.24 2.05
CA ALA A 111 -2.97 14.48 2.18
C ALA A 111 -1.59 14.36 1.53
N VAL A 112 -0.84 13.30 1.85
CA VAL A 112 0.52 13.10 1.33
C VAL A 112 0.51 12.73 -0.16
N ALA A 113 -0.44 11.91 -0.62
CA ALA A 113 -0.60 11.61 -2.04
C ALA A 113 -0.92 12.88 -2.85
N THR A 114 -1.84 13.72 -2.36
CA THR A 114 -2.20 14.98 -3.01
C THR A 114 -1.03 15.97 -3.04
N LEU A 115 -0.20 16.03 -1.97
CA LEU A 115 1.05 16.79 -1.97
C LEU A 115 2.01 16.27 -3.05
N GLY A 116 2.21 14.96 -3.14
CA GLY A 116 3.06 14.36 -4.18
C GLY A 116 2.58 14.62 -5.60
N LEU A 117 1.26 14.55 -5.84
CA LEU A 117 0.64 14.91 -7.13
C LEU A 117 0.82 16.38 -7.44
N GLY A 118 0.68 17.26 -6.44
CA GLY A 118 0.95 18.70 -6.56
C GLY A 118 2.40 18.97 -6.97
N VAL A 119 3.38 18.29 -6.36
CA VAL A 119 4.81 18.39 -6.73
C VAL A 119 5.04 17.93 -8.17
N ALA A 120 4.45 16.81 -8.58
CA ALA A 120 4.56 16.32 -9.96
C ALA A 120 3.94 17.32 -10.97
N ALA A 121 2.81 17.92 -10.62
CA ALA A 121 2.14 18.91 -11.45
C ALA A 121 2.91 20.24 -11.54
N LEU A 122 3.73 20.64 -10.55
CA LEU A 122 4.62 21.79 -10.61
C LEU A 122 5.70 21.65 -11.70
N CYS A 123 6.05 20.41 -12.07
CA CYS A 123 7.05 20.12 -13.08
C CYS A 123 6.58 20.39 -14.51
N VAL A 124 5.30 20.66 -14.73
CA VAL A 124 4.70 20.87 -16.05
C VAL A 124 4.03 22.24 -16.09
N PRO A 125 4.50 23.18 -16.91
CA PRO A 125 3.94 24.54 -16.95
C PRO A 125 2.45 24.60 -17.26
N ALA A 126 1.93 23.66 -18.05
CA ALA A 126 0.51 23.60 -18.40
C ALA A 126 -0.39 23.22 -17.22
N THR A 127 0.15 22.52 -16.20
CA THR A 127 -0.59 22.03 -15.02
C THR A 127 -0.36 22.88 -13.76
N LEU A 128 0.34 24.01 -13.84
CA LEU A 128 0.57 24.91 -12.71
C LEU A 128 -0.72 25.32 -11.95
N PRO A 129 -1.83 25.70 -12.64
CA PRO A 129 -3.07 26.02 -11.93
C PRO A 129 -3.68 24.83 -11.17
N LEU A 130 -3.45 23.61 -11.68
CA LEU A 130 -3.85 22.36 -11.01
C LEU A 130 -2.94 22.07 -9.81
N ALA A 131 -1.63 22.27 -9.95
CA ALA A 131 -0.66 22.12 -8.87
C ALA A 131 -1.03 22.99 -7.66
N GLU A 132 -1.35 24.27 -7.87
CA GLU A 132 -1.77 25.18 -6.82
C GLU A 132 -3.04 24.70 -6.10
N LYS A 133 -4.02 24.20 -6.86
CA LYS A 133 -5.25 23.61 -6.30
C LYS A 133 -4.96 22.36 -5.47
N LEU A 134 -4.13 21.44 -5.98
CA LEU A 134 -3.75 20.21 -5.27
C LEU A 134 -2.99 20.52 -3.98
N LEU A 135 -2.02 21.42 -4.01
CA LEU A 135 -1.26 21.80 -2.82
C LEU A 135 -2.14 22.45 -1.75
N LYS A 136 -3.07 23.33 -2.15
CA LYS A 136 -4.05 23.91 -1.23
C LYS A 136 -4.98 22.86 -0.66
N ALA A 137 -5.52 21.99 -1.50
CA ALA A 137 -6.42 20.90 -1.08
C ALA A 137 -5.72 19.95 -0.09
N ALA A 138 -4.45 19.61 -0.32
CA ALA A 138 -3.67 18.81 0.60
C ALA A 138 -3.55 19.47 1.99
N GLY A 139 -3.27 20.78 2.04
CA GLY A 139 -3.27 21.53 3.29
C GLY A 139 -4.62 21.52 4.02
N ASP A 140 -5.71 21.55 3.27
CA ASP A 140 -7.06 21.49 3.85
C ASP A 140 -7.38 20.06 4.33
N VAL A 141 -6.95 19.01 3.63
CA VAL A 141 -7.07 17.61 4.09
C VAL A 141 -6.27 17.37 5.37
N ILE A 142 -5.06 17.94 5.50
CA ILE A 142 -4.26 17.88 6.74
C ILE A 142 -5.05 18.46 7.91
N LYS A 143 -5.63 19.64 7.74
CA LYS A 143 -6.45 20.29 8.80
C LYS A 143 -7.70 19.46 9.14
N THR A 144 -8.38 18.92 8.12
CA THR A 144 -9.53 18.02 8.29
C THR A 144 -9.16 16.80 9.11
N ARG A 145 -8.05 16.14 8.76
CA ARG A 145 -7.53 14.99 9.50
C ARG A 145 -7.25 15.33 10.96
N ASP A 146 -6.57 16.45 11.22
CA ASP A 146 -6.20 16.86 12.59
C ASP A 146 -7.42 17.19 13.44
N SER A 147 -8.39 17.87 12.86
CA SER A 147 -9.66 18.16 13.52
C SER A 147 -10.41 16.87 13.85
N PHE A 148 -10.52 15.97 12.87
CA PHE A 148 -11.16 14.66 13.04
C PHE A 148 -10.45 13.81 14.10
N ALA A 149 -9.12 13.68 14.01
CA ALA A 149 -8.32 12.89 14.94
C ALA A 149 -8.47 13.35 16.40
N LYS A 150 -8.44 14.66 16.63
CA LYS A 150 -8.65 15.24 17.98
C LYS A 150 -10.07 14.97 18.50
N LYS A 151 -11.09 15.17 17.65
CA LYS A 151 -12.49 14.89 18.01
C LYS A 151 -12.72 13.40 18.25
N ALA A 152 -12.18 12.53 17.39
CA ALA A 152 -12.28 11.08 17.52
C ALA A 152 -11.58 10.59 18.81
N ALA A 153 -10.35 11.05 19.10
CA ALA A 153 -9.65 10.70 20.33
C ALA A 153 -10.46 11.13 21.56
N LYS A 154 -11.00 12.37 21.56
CA LYS A 154 -11.85 12.85 22.63
C LYS A 154 -13.11 12.00 22.80
N GLY A 155 -13.84 11.74 21.71
CA GLY A 155 -15.06 10.94 21.75
C GLY A 155 -14.82 9.51 22.19
N LEU A 156 -13.71 8.88 21.72
CA LEU A 156 -13.31 7.54 22.15
C LEU A 156 -12.91 7.51 23.64
N ASN A 157 -12.20 8.52 24.13
CA ASN A 157 -11.87 8.63 25.55
C ASN A 157 -13.12 8.79 26.44
N GLU A 158 -14.13 9.56 26.01
CA GLU A 158 -15.40 9.67 26.72
C GLU A 158 -16.18 8.32 26.69
N LEU A 159 -16.24 7.67 25.53
CA LEU A 159 -16.86 6.35 25.41
C LEU A 159 -16.17 5.30 26.27
N GLN A 160 -14.82 5.31 26.29
CA GLN A 160 -14.01 4.42 27.11
C GLN A 160 -14.32 4.55 28.59
N LYS A 161 -14.53 5.77 29.11
CA LYS A 161 -14.94 6.01 30.49
C LYS A 161 -16.32 5.43 30.80
N ALA A 162 -17.24 5.42 29.83
CA ALA A 162 -18.58 4.87 29.99
C ALA A 162 -18.64 3.34 29.87
N LEU A 163 -17.62 2.67 29.31
CA LEU A 163 -17.62 1.23 29.06
C LEU A 163 -17.90 0.38 30.32
N PRO A 164 -17.26 0.61 31.48
CA PRO A 164 -17.51 -0.21 32.67
C PRO A 164 -18.98 -0.21 33.08
N PHE A 165 -19.63 0.93 32.99
CA PHE A 165 -21.06 1.04 33.26
C PHE A 165 -21.91 0.31 32.21
N LEU A 166 -21.63 0.51 30.93
CA LEU A 166 -22.38 -0.12 29.84
C LEU A 166 -22.28 -1.64 29.91
N CYS A 167 -21.11 -2.16 30.19
CA CYS A 167 -20.86 -3.60 30.37
C CYS A 167 -21.64 -4.18 31.55
N ALA A 168 -21.59 -3.51 32.72
CA ALA A 168 -22.30 -3.90 33.89
C ALA A 168 -23.82 -3.86 33.71
N ALA A 169 -24.33 -2.78 33.12
CA ALA A 169 -25.76 -2.62 32.87
C ALA A 169 -26.28 -3.65 31.85
N ASN A 170 -25.52 -3.92 30.79
CA ASN A 170 -25.92 -4.93 29.80
C ASN A 170 -25.93 -6.34 30.39
N ALA A 171 -24.91 -6.69 31.16
CA ALA A 171 -24.89 -7.97 31.89
C ALA A 171 -26.07 -8.12 32.87
N ALA A 172 -26.33 -7.07 33.67
CA ALA A 172 -27.44 -7.07 34.63
C ALA A 172 -28.80 -7.20 33.93
N ALA A 173 -28.99 -6.53 32.81
CA ALA A 173 -30.21 -6.64 31.99
C ALA A 173 -30.43 -8.06 31.47
N VAL A 174 -29.38 -8.72 30.99
CA VAL A 174 -29.45 -10.11 30.50
C VAL A 174 -29.74 -11.05 31.64
N VAL A 175 -29.12 -10.89 32.81
CA VAL A 175 -29.39 -11.69 34.00
C VAL A 175 -30.87 -11.56 34.42
N ALA A 176 -31.38 -10.34 34.52
CA ALA A 176 -32.76 -10.05 34.86
C ALA A 176 -33.77 -10.67 33.87
N ALA A 177 -33.47 -10.56 32.57
CA ALA A 177 -34.32 -11.10 31.49
C ALA A 177 -34.43 -12.63 31.51
N ASN A 178 -33.48 -13.34 32.12
CA ASN A 178 -33.49 -14.78 32.25
C ASN A 178 -34.20 -15.25 33.53
N SER A 179 -34.70 -14.35 34.38
CA SER A 179 -35.49 -14.69 35.57
C SER A 179 -36.90 -15.12 35.19
N ASP A 180 -37.38 -16.23 35.77
CA ASP A 180 -38.75 -16.72 35.59
C ASP A 180 -39.33 -17.07 36.98
N GLU A 181 -40.14 -16.20 37.52
CA GLU A 181 -40.79 -16.39 38.81
C GLU A 181 -41.72 -17.62 38.82
N ALA A 182 -42.37 -17.93 37.68
CA ALA A 182 -43.23 -19.08 37.53
C ALA A 182 -42.42 -20.40 37.58
N ALA A 183 -41.20 -20.41 37.08
CA ALA A 183 -40.28 -21.52 37.18
C ALA A 183 -39.52 -21.53 38.52
N GLY A 184 -39.71 -20.53 39.38
CA GLY A 184 -39.03 -20.41 40.67
C GLY A 184 -37.57 -20.00 40.55
N THR A 185 -37.23 -19.21 39.51
CA THR A 185 -35.90 -18.66 39.34
C THR A 185 -35.94 -17.13 39.43
N HIS A 186 -35.08 -16.58 40.25
CA HIS A 186 -34.85 -15.13 40.32
C HIS A 186 -33.35 -14.91 40.34
N TYR A 187 -32.83 -14.56 39.16
CA TYR A 187 -31.40 -14.33 38.98
C TYR A 187 -31.04 -12.87 39.21
N VAL A 188 -29.99 -12.68 39.98
CA VAL A 188 -29.37 -11.37 40.20
C VAL A 188 -27.87 -11.52 39.93
N GLY A 189 -27.31 -10.65 39.17
CA GLY A 189 -25.89 -10.76 38.82
C GLY A 189 -25.37 -9.52 38.16
N PHE A 190 -24.07 -9.45 38.07
CA PHE A 190 -23.33 -8.37 37.42
C PHE A 190 -22.11 -8.95 36.73
N ALA A 191 -21.45 -8.12 35.91
CA ALA A 191 -20.18 -8.47 35.35
C ALA A 191 -19.17 -7.33 35.55
N LEU A 192 -17.90 -7.72 35.68
CA LEU A 192 -16.74 -6.87 35.75
C LEU A 192 -15.93 -7.03 34.51
N ILE A 193 -15.44 -5.94 33.96
CA ILE A 193 -14.49 -5.95 32.86
C ILE A 193 -13.06 -5.71 33.34
N LEU A 194 -12.09 -6.36 32.75
CA LEU A 194 -10.69 -6.32 33.13
C LEU A 194 -9.80 -5.89 31.95
N PRO A 195 -8.93 -4.89 32.17
CA PRO A 195 -8.87 -3.98 33.31
C PRO A 195 -10.10 -3.09 33.41
N SER A 196 -10.35 -2.46 34.53
CA SER A 196 -11.48 -1.54 34.74
C SER A 196 -11.26 -0.15 34.16
N ALA A 197 -10.01 0.21 33.88
CA ALA A 197 -9.63 1.47 33.25
C ALA A 197 -8.84 1.22 31.97
N GLY A 198 -9.02 2.07 30.96
CA GLY A 198 -8.24 2.07 29.74
C GLY A 198 -7.13 3.12 29.75
N GLU A 199 -6.29 3.08 28.73
CA GLU A 199 -5.25 4.07 28.54
C GLU A 199 -5.77 5.26 27.73
N GLU A 200 -5.20 6.45 27.96
CA GLU A 200 -5.60 7.66 27.24
C GLU A 200 -5.22 7.55 25.76
N ILE A 201 -6.21 7.75 24.91
CA ILE A 201 -6.04 7.69 23.46
C ILE A 201 -5.50 9.01 22.97
N VAL A 202 -4.29 8.97 22.41
CA VAL A 202 -3.59 10.13 21.81
C VAL A 202 -3.28 9.83 20.36
N VAL A 203 -3.64 10.72 19.45
CA VAL A 203 -3.33 10.60 18.02
C VAL A 203 -2.23 11.57 17.66
N GLY A 204 -1.09 11.04 17.25
CA GLY A 204 0.07 11.81 16.81
C GLY A 204 0.24 11.84 15.28
N GLY A 205 1.38 12.35 14.80
CA GLY A 205 1.93 11.94 13.49
C GLY A 205 1.63 12.82 12.29
N GLN A 206 1.28 14.12 12.46
CA GLN A 206 1.09 15.02 11.29
C GLN A 206 2.20 16.04 11.08
N GLU A 207 3.20 16.06 11.94
CA GLU A 207 4.29 17.06 11.86
C GLU A 207 5.03 17.02 10.52
N ALA A 208 5.26 15.82 9.94
CA ALA A 208 5.96 15.71 8.67
C ALA A 208 5.14 16.22 7.49
N ALA A 209 3.84 15.92 7.43
CA ALA A 209 2.97 16.41 6.37
C ALA A 209 2.80 17.94 6.45
N GLN A 210 2.72 18.49 7.65
CA GLN A 210 2.67 19.94 7.85
C GLN A 210 3.98 20.62 7.46
N LYS A 211 5.13 20.10 7.89
CA LYS A 211 6.45 20.58 7.48
C LYS A 211 6.64 20.53 5.97
N LEU A 212 6.23 19.43 5.35
CA LEU A 212 6.28 19.27 3.89
C LEU A 212 5.41 20.31 3.18
N SER A 213 4.21 20.60 3.70
CA SER A 213 3.34 21.65 3.14
C SER A 213 3.98 23.04 3.26
N GLU A 214 4.62 23.38 4.38
CA GLU A 214 5.34 24.63 4.60
C GLU A 214 6.59 24.74 3.70
N GLU A 215 7.34 23.65 3.54
CA GLU A 215 8.51 23.57 2.67
C GLU A 215 8.11 23.78 1.20
N LEU A 216 7.03 23.12 0.74
CA LEU A 216 6.48 23.30 -0.59
C LEU A 216 6.02 24.73 -0.86
N GLU A 217 5.36 25.39 0.10
CA GLU A 217 4.96 26.79 -0.05
C GLU A 217 6.14 27.72 -0.30
N THR A 218 7.31 27.43 0.29
CA THR A 218 8.52 28.23 0.11
C THR A 218 9.26 27.95 -1.19
N GLN A 219 9.18 26.72 -1.73
CA GLN A 219 9.94 26.26 -2.88
C GLN A 219 9.13 26.22 -4.19
N LYS A 220 7.80 26.20 -4.13
CA LYS A 220 6.92 26.00 -5.30
C LYS A 220 7.18 26.96 -6.47
N GLU A 221 7.41 28.25 -6.17
CA GLU A 221 7.65 29.26 -7.20
C GLU A 221 9.00 29.05 -7.89
N ALA A 222 10.03 28.72 -7.15
CA ALA A 222 11.37 28.45 -7.69
C ALA A 222 11.37 27.19 -8.56
N ILE A 223 10.72 26.13 -8.11
CA ILE A 223 10.57 24.88 -8.88
C ILE A 223 9.77 25.13 -10.16
N ALA A 224 8.65 25.84 -10.07
CA ALA A 224 7.80 26.13 -11.22
C ALA A 224 8.55 26.98 -12.28
N GLN A 225 9.31 28.00 -11.87
CA GLN A 225 10.12 28.80 -12.76
C GLN A 225 11.23 27.99 -13.43
N ALA A 226 11.95 27.18 -12.66
CA ALA A 226 13.00 26.31 -13.20
C ALA A 226 12.43 25.24 -14.15
N ALA A 227 11.28 24.67 -13.85
CA ALA A 227 10.57 23.71 -14.72
C ALA A 227 10.10 24.38 -16.02
N GLN A 228 9.60 25.63 -15.96
CA GLN A 228 9.24 26.39 -17.14
C GLN A 228 10.44 26.68 -18.04
N GLN A 229 11.57 27.09 -17.46
CA GLN A 229 12.80 27.33 -18.22
C GLN A 229 13.32 26.03 -18.85
N ALA A 230 13.29 24.92 -18.09
CA ALA A 230 13.65 23.58 -18.59
C ALA A 230 12.77 23.17 -19.78
N GLU A 231 11.47 23.44 -19.73
CA GLU A 231 10.54 23.17 -20.83
C GLU A 231 10.83 23.97 -22.09
N GLU A 232 11.19 25.26 -21.95
CA GLU A 232 11.57 26.12 -23.07
C GLU A 232 12.87 25.64 -23.75
N GLU A 233 13.86 25.24 -22.94
CA GLU A 233 15.11 24.69 -23.47
C GLU A 233 14.91 23.29 -24.05
N ALA A 234 14.04 22.46 -23.47
CA ALA A 234 13.68 21.14 -24.01
C ALA A 234 13.10 21.23 -25.43
N LYS A 235 12.25 22.24 -25.70
CA LYS A 235 11.71 22.47 -27.02
C LYS A 235 12.81 22.73 -28.04
N LYS A 236 13.86 23.51 -27.67
CA LYS A 236 15.01 23.76 -28.53
C LYS A 236 15.81 22.49 -28.78
N VAL A 237 16.07 21.71 -27.70
CA VAL A 237 16.77 20.43 -27.79
C VAL A 237 16.02 19.48 -28.75
N ASN A 238 14.72 19.33 -28.60
CA ASN A 238 13.89 18.44 -29.42
C ASN A 238 13.80 18.93 -30.87
N ALA A 239 13.71 20.24 -31.08
CA ALA A 239 13.71 20.82 -32.42
C ALA A 239 15.02 20.53 -33.18
N GLU A 240 16.17 20.70 -32.54
CA GLU A 240 17.47 20.45 -33.19
C GLU A 240 17.71 18.95 -33.40
N LYS A 241 17.25 18.09 -32.47
CA LYS A 241 17.27 16.64 -32.66
C LYS A 241 16.41 16.22 -33.86
N LEU A 242 15.23 16.81 -34.00
CA LEU A 242 14.33 16.56 -35.12
C LEU A 242 14.97 16.99 -36.47
N ILE A 243 15.63 18.15 -36.51
CA ILE A 243 16.34 18.60 -37.72
C ILE A 243 17.44 17.58 -38.09
N GLY A 244 18.26 17.17 -37.13
CA GLY A 244 19.27 16.14 -37.36
C GLY A 244 18.68 14.82 -37.86
N PHE A 245 17.61 14.34 -37.23
CA PHE A 245 16.89 13.15 -37.68
C PHE A 245 16.31 13.28 -39.09
N GLN A 246 15.68 14.43 -39.42
CA GLN A 246 15.11 14.66 -40.73
C GLN A 246 16.16 14.61 -41.86
N HIS A 247 17.36 15.11 -41.59
CA HIS A 247 18.45 15.07 -42.55
C HIS A 247 19.19 13.74 -42.63
N ASP A 248 19.12 12.91 -41.56
CA ASP A 248 19.71 11.58 -41.57
C ASP A 248 18.74 10.48 -42.05
N CYS A 249 17.52 10.42 -41.48
CA CYS A 249 16.56 9.37 -41.72
C CYS A 249 15.14 9.88 -42.05
N GLY A 250 14.97 11.16 -42.35
CA GLY A 250 13.68 11.85 -42.34
C GLY A 250 12.64 11.39 -43.33
N ASN A 251 11.47 12.01 -43.22
CA ASN A 251 10.26 11.63 -43.93
C ASN A 251 10.23 12.14 -45.40
N ASN A 252 11.24 12.84 -45.85
CA ASN A 252 11.30 13.23 -47.26
C ASN A 252 12.15 12.20 -48.00
N PRO A 253 11.52 11.23 -48.65
CA PRO A 253 12.14 9.96 -49.01
C PRO A 253 13.27 10.14 -50.02
N ASN A 254 13.40 11.23 -50.69
CA ASN A 254 14.35 11.33 -51.78
C ASN A 254 15.67 12.02 -51.45
N TYR A 255 15.87 12.54 -50.23
CA TYR A 255 17.00 13.41 -49.94
C TYR A 255 17.44 13.43 -48.46
N CYS A 256 17.81 12.28 -47.90
CA CYS A 256 18.46 12.18 -46.59
C CYS A 256 19.75 11.35 -46.67
N LEU A 257 20.56 11.36 -45.62
CA LEU A 257 21.80 10.58 -45.58
C LEU A 257 21.53 9.08 -45.79
N TYR A 258 20.50 8.52 -45.18
CA TYR A 258 20.12 7.12 -45.34
C TYR A 258 19.91 6.72 -46.80
N GLU A 259 19.14 7.52 -47.53
CA GLU A 259 18.80 7.19 -48.93
C GLU A 259 19.98 7.38 -49.87
N ARG A 260 20.79 8.45 -49.64
CA ARG A 260 22.01 8.62 -50.40
C ARG A 260 23.02 7.49 -50.15
N ALA A 261 23.12 7.02 -48.94
CA ALA A 261 23.94 5.86 -48.56
C ALA A 261 23.41 4.56 -49.17
N ALA A 262 22.08 4.39 -49.22
CA ALA A 262 21.43 3.20 -49.77
C ALA A 262 21.66 3.01 -51.29
N THR A 263 22.06 4.04 -52.00
CA THR A 263 22.45 3.91 -53.45
C THR A 263 23.79 3.21 -53.66
N LEU A 264 24.59 3.02 -52.60
CA LEU A 264 25.91 2.38 -52.68
C LEU A 264 25.78 0.87 -52.41
N VAL A 265 25.97 0.06 -53.42
CA VAL A 265 25.97 -1.40 -53.33
C VAL A 265 27.09 -1.90 -52.42
N SER A 266 28.21 -1.22 -52.36
CA SER A 266 29.38 -1.54 -51.51
C SER A 266 29.18 -1.25 -50.03
N LEU A 267 28.12 -0.51 -49.65
CA LEU A 267 27.81 -0.23 -48.25
C LEU A 267 26.90 -1.30 -47.66
N PRO A 268 27.33 -2.03 -46.62
CA PRO A 268 26.51 -3.06 -46.00
C PRO A 268 25.29 -2.44 -45.31
N ALA A 269 24.12 -3.12 -45.35
CA ALA A 269 22.89 -2.63 -44.73
C ALA A 269 23.05 -2.39 -43.22
N SER A 270 23.91 -3.13 -42.55
CA SER A 270 24.23 -2.96 -41.11
C SER A 270 24.91 -1.61 -40.80
N ALA A 271 25.61 -1.02 -41.78
CA ALA A 271 26.23 0.30 -41.63
C ALA A 271 25.28 1.45 -42.05
N ASN A 272 24.09 1.11 -42.60
CA ASN A 272 23.07 2.05 -43.01
C ASN A 272 21.70 1.73 -42.38
N PRO A 273 21.54 1.74 -41.05
CA PRO A 273 20.26 1.46 -40.41
C PRO A 273 19.24 2.57 -40.63
N LEU A 274 17.97 2.19 -40.89
CA LEU A 274 16.85 3.14 -40.98
C LEU A 274 16.13 3.24 -39.64
N TYR A 275 16.06 4.44 -39.10
CA TYR A 275 15.25 4.78 -37.96
C TYR A 275 13.95 5.47 -38.39
N ARG A 276 12.82 5.12 -37.75
CA ARG A 276 11.50 5.68 -38.09
C ARG A 276 10.98 6.65 -37.02
N SER A 277 11.62 6.70 -35.85
CA SER A 277 11.30 7.60 -34.75
C SER A 277 12.52 8.38 -34.34
N VAL A 278 12.34 9.68 -34.08
CA VAL A 278 13.35 10.55 -33.51
C VAL A 278 13.83 10.08 -32.12
N ASP A 279 12.96 9.44 -31.37
CA ASP A 279 13.29 8.96 -30.03
C ASP A 279 14.29 7.81 -30.05
N ALA A 280 14.15 6.92 -31.04
CA ALA A 280 15.05 5.78 -31.21
C ALA A 280 16.37 6.18 -31.91
N TRP A 281 16.46 7.39 -32.45
CA TRP A 281 17.60 7.90 -33.21
C TRP A 281 18.49 8.78 -32.33
N ASN A 282 19.79 8.81 -32.64
CA ASN A 282 20.75 9.73 -32.05
C ASN A 282 21.79 10.18 -33.12
N PHE A 283 22.50 11.26 -32.85
CA PHE A 283 23.50 11.83 -33.73
C PHE A 283 24.66 10.87 -34.06
N GLY A 284 24.95 9.94 -33.19
CA GLY A 284 25.98 8.91 -33.41
C GLY A 284 25.65 7.99 -34.60
N VAL A 285 24.38 7.79 -34.91
CA VAL A 285 23.93 7.03 -36.09
C VAL A 285 24.34 7.73 -37.36
N ALA A 286 24.06 9.02 -37.46
CA ALA A 286 24.40 9.82 -38.63
C ALA A 286 25.92 9.90 -38.86
N LEU A 287 26.70 10.10 -37.80
CA LEU A 287 28.17 10.12 -37.89
C LEU A 287 28.72 8.76 -38.35
N LYS A 288 28.28 7.66 -37.75
CA LYS A 288 28.70 6.31 -38.16
C LYS A 288 28.34 6.00 -39.59
N ARG A 289 27.18 6.45 -40.06
CA ARG A 289 26.78 6.34 -41.47
C ARG A 289 27.75 7.12 -42.38
N ALA A 290 28.09 8.34 -42.01
CA ALA A 290 29.05 9.14 -42.77
C ALA A 290 30.46 8.54 -42.78
N GLN A 291 30.90 8.01 -41.64
CA GLN A 291 32.19 7.30 -41.53
C GLN A 291 32.24 6.04 -42.41
N ALA A 292 31.12 5.36 -42.62
CA ALA A 292 31.03 4.18 -43.48
C ALA A 292 30.84 4.56 -44.98
N TYR A 293 30.24 5.70 -45.26
CA TYR A 293 29.87 6.12 -46.61
C TYR A 293 31.08 6.33 -47.51
N TYR A 294 32.06 7.13 -47.07
CA TYR A 294 33.19 7.49 -47.92
C TYR A 294 34.17 6.35 -48.21
N PRO A 295 34.48 5.44 -47.27
CA PRO A 295 35.20 4.20 -47.61
C PRO A 295 34.46 3.37 -48.65
N ALA A 296 33.12 3.29 -48.53
CA ALA A 296 32.32 2.56 -49.50
C ALA A 296 32.30 3.27 -50.90
N ARG A 297 32.26 4.59 -50.91
CA ARG A 297 32.41 5.37 -52.16
C ARG A 297 33.77 5.18 -52.80
N LEU A 298 34.82 5.18 -52.01
CA LEU A 298 36.18 4.92 -52.50
C LEU A 298 36.31 3.50 -53.07
N ALA A 299 35.76 2.50 -52.44
CA ALA A 299 35.78 1.12 -52.91
C ALA A 299 34.93 0.90 -54.19
N ALA A 300 33.91 1.70 -54.37
CA ALA A 300 33.02 1.64 -55.56
C ALA A 300 33.46 2.56 -56.71
N GLU A 301 34.52 3.40 -56.50
CA GLU A 301 34.97 4.37 -57.51
C GLU A 301 35.67 3.67 -58.67
N VAL A 302 35.09 3.80 -59.84
CA VAL A 302 35.61 3.25 -61.09
C VAL A 302 35.37 4.32 -62.17
N ALA A 303 36.35 4.57 -63.04
CA ALA A 303 36.16 5.41 -64.16
C ALA A 303 35.06 4.85 -65.09
N LEU A 304 34.18 5.70 -65.58
CA LEU A 304 33.03 5.30 -66.41
C LEU A 304 33.45 4.82 -67.83
N ASP A 305 34.61 5.30 -68.31
CA ASP A 305 35.23 4.91 -69.56
C ASP A 305 36.76 4.99 -69.47
N ASP A 306 37.45 4.59 -70.54
CA ASP A 306 38.92 4.58 -70.62
C ASP A 306 39.50 5.93 -71.07
N SER A 307 38.71 7.00 -71.16
CA SER A 307 39.18 8.35 -71.52
C SER A 307 40.12 8.91 -70.44
N VAL A 308 41.18 9.61 -70.84
CA VAL A 308 42.14 10.20 -69.90
C VAL A 308 41.42 11.22 -68.99
N GLU A 309 40.40 11.90 -69.51
CA GLU A 309 39.62 12.85 -68.75
C GLU A 309 38.75 12.21 -67.64
N GLU A 310 38.11 11.11 -67.97
CA GLU A 310 37.31 10.37 -66.96
C GLU A 310 38.20 9.67 -65.95
N GLN A 311 39.33 9.12 -66.34
CA GLN A 311 40.33 8.58 -65.43
C GLN A 311 40.87 9.68 -64.46
N ALA A 312 41.10 10.90 -64.98
CA ALA A 312 41.48 12.03 -64.14
C ALA A 312 40.38 12.41 -63.15
N ARG A 313 39.11 12.44 -63.60
CA ARG A 313 37.96 12.71 -62.72
C ARG A 313 37.82 11.65 -61.64
N SER A 314 37.92 10.37 -61.97
CA SER A 314 37.89 9.25 -61.03
C SER A 314 39.02 9.38 -60.00
N ALA A 315 40.24 9.70 -60.43
CA ALA A 315 41.38 9.90 -59.55
C ALA A 315 41.12 11.09 -58.54
N LEU A 316 40.58 12.20 -59.02
CA LEU A 316 40.23 13.34 -58.17
C LEU A 316 39.10 13.00 -57.19
N ARG A 317 38.07 12.25 -57.60
CA ARG A 317 37.04 11.73 -56.69
C ARG A 317 37.67 10.85 -55.61
N SER A 318 38.56 9.93 -55.96
CA SER A 318 39.25 9.04 -55.03
C SER A 318 40.10 9.80 -53.99
N VAL A 319 40.79 10.91 -54.41
CA VAL A 319 41.51 11.78 -53.47
C VAL A 319 40.54 12.42 -52.46
N PHE A 320 39.40 12.93 -52.91
CA PHE A 320 38.40 13.52 -52.04
C PHE A 320 37.79 12.49 -51.08
N TYR A 321 37.44 11.30 -51.58
CA TYR A 321 36.88 10.26 -50.71
C TYR A 321 37.87 9.75 -49.65
N THR A 322 39.12 9.65 -50.00
CA THR A 322 40.19 9.35 -49.05
C THR A 322 40.32 10.41 -47.98
N TYR A 323 40.37 11.68 -48.38
CA TYR A 323 40.41 12.80 -47.45
C TYR A 323 39.18 12.78 -46.51
N ALA A 324 37.96 12.68 -47.06
CA ALA A 324 36.73 12.67 -46.28
C ALA A 324 36.70 11.51 -45.30
N SER A 325 37.15 10.33 -45.72
CA SER A 325 37.25 9.14 -44.84
C SER A 325 38.17 9.39 -43.62
N VAL A 326 39.34 10.02 -43.87
CA VAL A 326 40.29 10.32 -42.79
C VAL A 326 39.75 11.40 -41.84
N GLN A 327 39.11 12.44 -42.38
CA GLN A 327 38.53 13.50 -41.56
C GLN A 327 37.39 12.97 -40.70
N LEU A 328 36.41 12.26 -41.28
CA LEU A 328 35.26 11.75 -40.56
C LEU A 328 35.63 10.70 -39.51
N ALA A 329 36.71 9.94 -39.74
CA ALA A 329 37.17 8.97 -38.72
C ALA A 329 37.59 9.62 -37.39
N ARG A 330 37.91 10.95 -37.39
CA ARG A 330 38.24 11.71 -36.17
C ARG A 330 37.00 12.12 -35.37
N GLY A 331 35.81 12.14 -36.02
CA GLY A 331 34.55 12.55 -35.40
C GLY A 331 34.09 11.58 -34.30
N TYR A 332 33.40 12.13 -33.31
CA TYR A 332 32.82 11.37 -32.24
C TYR A 332 31.48 11.96 -31.79
N VAL A 333 30.65 11.12 -31.18
CA VAL A 333 29.43 11.50 -30.44
C VAL A 333 29.42 10.73 -29.14
N GLN A 334 29.31 11.48 -28.04
CA GLN A 334 29.14 10.94 -26.67
C GLN A 334 27.89 11.58 -26.11
N GLU A 335 26.89 10.74 -25.82
CA GLU A 335 25.61 11.16 -25.25
C GLU A 335 25.35 10.36 -23.98
N THR A 336 25.04 11.08 -22.91
CA THR A 336 24.58 10.54 -21.64
C THR A 336 23.30 11.25 -21.25
N ASP A 337 22.62 10.78 -20.19
CA ASP A 337 21.42 11.43 -19.70
C ASP A 337 21.63 12.89 -19.26
N THR A 338 22.88 13.26 -18.92
CA THR A 338 23.23 14.58 -18.36
C THR A 338 24.19 15.37 -19.20
N SER A 339 24.63 14.86 -20.35
CA SER A 339 25.58 15.57 -21.21
C SER A 339 25.55 15.08 -22.64
N PHE A 340 25.81 15.96 -23.56
CA PHE A 340 26.05 15.66 -24.96
C PHE A 340 27.34 16.37 -25.44
N LYS A 341 28.22 15.59 -26.04
CA LYS A 341 29.44 16.10 -26.69
C LYS A 341 29.59 15.44 -28.04
N ALA A 342 29.76 16.24 -29.08
CA ALA A 342 29.93 15.73 -30.43
C ALA A 342 30.94 16.58 -31.19
N ASP A 343 31.70 15.90 -32.01
CA ASP A 343 32.54 16.53 -33.05
C ASP A 343 32.19 15.90 -34.38
N PHE A 344 31.59 16.72 -35.24
CA PHE A 344 31.29 16.40 -36.62
C PHE A 344 32.30 17.15 -37.52
N PRO A 345 33.38 16.46 -37.96
CA PRO A 345 34.37 17.13 -38.80
C PRO A 345 33.74 17.72 -40.05
N GLU A 346 33.99 19.00 -40.29
CA GLU A 346 33.44 19.71 -41.45
C GLU A 346 34.13 19.25 -42.74
N LEU A 347 33.33 18.96 -43.75
CA LEU A 347 33.81 18.76 -45.10
C LEU A 347 33.73 20.09 -45.89
N PRO A 348 34.75 20.41 -46.72
CA PRO A 348 34.76 21.67 -47.41
C PRO A 348 33.64 21.77 -48.45
N ALA A 349 32.81 22.82 -48.35
CA ALA A 349 31.67 23.08 -49.21
C ALA A 349 31.95 24.08 -50.34
N ASN A 350 33.10 24.77 -50.28
CA ASN A 350 33.48 25.78 -51.28
C ASN A 350 35.02 25.86 -51.41
N THR A 351 35.49 26.60 -52.41
CA THR A 351 36.90 26.72 -52.72
C THR A 351 37.72 27.35 -51.58
N GLU A 352 37.17 28.30 -50.84
CA GLU A 352 37.87 28.94 -49.72
C GLU A 352 38.09 27.97 -48.56
N GLN A 353 37.08 27.18 -48.23
CA GLN A 353 37.23 26.12 -47.24
C GLN A 353 38.18 25.00 -47.72
N MET A 354 38.13 24.68 -49.02
CA MET A 354 39.01 23.68 -49.61
C MET A 354 40.49 24.09 -49.50
N LYS A 355 40.80 25.38 -49.69
CA LYS A 355 42.16 25.93 -49.55
C LYS A 355 42.73 25.82 -48.12
N GLN A 356 41.87 25.64 -47.14
CA GLN A 356 42.24 25.46 -45.72
C GLN A 356 42.47 24.00 -45.33
N THR A 357 42.33 23.05 -46.26
CA THR A 357 42.41 21.61 -46.01
C THR A 357 43.70 21.00 -46.54
N ASP A 358 43.99 19.74 -46.10
CA ASP A 358 45.09 18.94 -46.60
C ASP A 358 44.93 18.66 -48.12
N LEU A 359 43.70 18.67 -48.66
CA LEU A 359 43.47 18.54 -50.11
C LEU A 359 44.21 19.60 -50.94
N TYR A 360 44.39 20.81 -50.40
CA TYR A 360 45.11 21.89 -51.06
C TYR A 360 46.60 21.87 -50.77
N THR A 361 47.01 21.47 -49.56
CA THR A 361 48.38 21.64 -49.08
C THR A 361 49.22 20.33 -49.17
N GLU A 362 48.58 19.17 -49.18
CA GLU A 362 49.30 17.90 -49.24
C GLU A 362 49.83 17.58 -50.64
N ALA A 363 51.10 17.15 -50.72
CA ALA A 363 51.75 16.80 -51.97
C ALA A 363 51.38 15.37 -52.42
N VAL A 364 50.26 15.23 -53.11
CA VAL A 364 49.70 13.92 -53.55
C VAL A 364 49.73 13.78 -55.08
N TYR A 365 49.87 14.85 -55.81
CA TYR A 365 49.76 14.90 -57.27
C TYR A 365 51.09 14.69 -57.96
N PRO A 366 51.22 13.78 -58.94
CA PRO A 366 52.48 13.55 -59.67
C PRO A 366 52.96 14.81 -60.36
N LEU A 367 54.28 15.12 -60.33
CA LEU A 367 54.95 16.25 -60.90
C LEU A 367 55.93 15.83 -61.99
N THR A 368 55.80 16.38 -63.17
CA THR A 368 56.77 16.25 -64.25
C THR A 368 57.34 17.59 -64.59
N GLY A 369 58.52 17.59 -65.22
CA GLY A 369 59.22 18.83 -65.60
C GLY A 369 59.83 19.58 -64.39
N SER A 370 60.49 20.69 -64.63
CA SER A 370 61.04 21.57 -63.58
C SER A 370 60.99 23.04 -64.02
N GLY A 371 60.93 23.94 -63.06
CA GLY A 371 60.87 25.37 -63.36
C GLY A 371 59.59 25.79 -64.12
N ALA A 372 59.76 26.47 -65.27
CA ALA A 372 58.63 26.90 -66.05
C ALA A 372 57.88 25.78 -66.79
N ASP A 373 58.52 24.64 -66.98
CA ASP A 373 57.94 23.47 -67.63
C ASP A 373 57.33 22.46 -66.57
N ALA A 374 57.26 22.84 -65.30
CA ALA A 374 56.68 22.02 -64.25
C ALA A 374 55.17 21.85 -64.48
N MET A 375 54.69 20.59 -64.39
CA MET A 375 53.33 20.22 -64.66
C MET A 375 52.89 19.16 -63.68
N ALA A 376 51.73 19.38 -63.11
CA ALA A 376 51.08 18.39 -62.22
C ALA A 376 50.04 17.57 -62.97
N HIS A 377 49.84 16.34 -62.49
CA HIS A 377 48.86 15.39 -63.06
C HIS A 377 47.88 14.96 -62.06
N ALA A 378 46.67 14.65 -62.49
CA ALA A 378 45.59 14.20 -61.54
C ALA A 378 45.94 12.83 -60.91
N TRP A 379 46.68 11.95 -61.60
CA TRP A 379 47.08 10.62 -61.10
C TRP A 379 48.32 10.12 -61.81
N VAL A 380 48.93 9.09 -61.26
CA VAL A 380 50.19 8.50 -61.75
C VAL A 380 50.07 7.82 -63.12
N GLY A 381 48.85 7.40 -63.53
CA GLY A 381 48.58 6.74 -64.82
C GLY A 381 48.29 7.74 -65.97
N CYS A 382 48.33 9.00 -65.74
CA CYS A 382 48.22 10.02 -66.86
C CYS A 382 49.31 9.78 -67.90
N PRO A 383 48.99 9.71 -69.21
CA PRO A 383 49.97 9.45 -70.21
C PRO A 383 51.12 10.47 -70.21
N ALA A 384 50.86 11.72 -69.78
CA ALA A 384 51.89 12.76 -69.64
C ALA A 384 52.63 12.72 -68.28
N ALA A 385 52.30 11.85 -67.37
CA ALA A 385 52.98 11.67 -66.09
C ALA A 385 54.10 10.65 -66.09
N GLN A 386 54.44 10.11 -67.33
CA GLN A 386 55.54 9.12 -67.40
C GLN A 386 56.85 9.77 -66.96
N GLY A 387 57.60 9.14 -66.07
CA GLY A 387 58.83 9.65 -65.53
C GLY A 387 58.69 10.80 -64.56
N PHE A 388 57.57 10.86 -63.77
CA PHE A 388 57.35 11.88 -62.76
C PHE A 388 58.51 11.98 -61.76
N LEU A 389 58.90 13.17 -61.34
CA LEU A 389 60.07 13.45 -60.52
C LEU A 389 59.76 13.47 -59.05
N GLY A 390 58.47 13.51 -58.67
CA GLY A 390 57.99 13.58 -57.31
C GLY A 390 56.50 13.90 -57.23
N LYS A 391 56.02 14.35 -56.10
CA LYS A 391 54.66 14.78 -55.92
C LYS A 391 54.60 16.25 -55.54
N THR A 392 53.52 16.93 -55.94
CA THR A 392 53.25 18.35 -55.64
C THR A 392 51.87 18.50 -55.03
N SER A 393 51.61 19.68 -54.41
CA SER A 393 50.32 20.08 -53.90
C SER A 393 49.66 21.13 -54.83
N ILE A 394 48.35 21.30 -54.70
CA ILE A 394 47.62 22.34 -55.41
C ILE A 394 48.14 23.72 -54.95
N ALA A 395 48.47 23.92 -53.71
CA ALA A 395 49.09 25.14 -53.18
C ALA A 395 50.37 25.51 -53.90
N ALA A 396 51.26 24.52 -54.11
CA ALA A 396 52.51 24.70 -54.82
C ALA A 396 52.26 24.99 -56.30
N MET A 397 51.27 24.31 -56.89
CA MET A 397 50.89 24.59 -58.32
C MET A 397 50.40 26.03 -58.51
N GLU A 398 49.51 26.51 -57.61
CA GLU A 398 48.97 27.84 -57.65
C GLU A 398 50.08 28.91 -57.44
N ALA A 399 50.92 28.69 -56.41
CA ALA A 399 52.02 29.59 -56.08
C ALA A 399 53.08 29.70 -57.17
N ALA A 400 53.40 28.61 -57.86
CA ALA A 400 54.38 28.53 -58.89
C ALA A 400 53.82 28.78 -60.33
N GLY A 401 52.51 28.83 -60.47
CA GLY A 401 51.84 29.07 -61.79
C GLY A 401 52.04 27.91 -62.76
N PHE A 402 51.97 26.66 -62.33
CA PHE A 402 52.15 25.46 -63.16
C PHE A 402 51.16 25.47 -64.36
N ALA A 403 51.60 25.02 -65.48
CA ALA A 403 50.76 24.87 -66.67
C ALA A 403 49.74 23.72 -66.50
N GLU A 404 48.60 23.84 -67.13
CA GLU A 404 47.62 22.75 -67.21
C GLU A 404 48.14 21.56 -68.01
N CYS A 405 47.96 20.39 -67.56
CA CYS A 405 48.33 19.22 -68.31
C CYS A 405 47.50 19.01 -69.55
N PRO A 406 48.09 18.89 -70.75
CA PRO A 406 47.34 18.82 -72.02
C PRO A 406 46.57 17.48 -72.19
N GLN A 407 46.85 16.47 -71.34
CA GLN A 407 46.18 15.14 -71.37
C GLN A 407 45.08 14.99 -70.34
N CYS A 408 45.33 15.31 -69.10
CA CYS A 408 44.35 15.14 -68.04
C CYS A 408 43.67 16.44 -67.62
N HIS A 409 44.03 17.55 -68.24
CA HIS A 409 43.49 18.87 -67.94
C HIS A 409 43.50 19.28 -66.45
N PHE A 410 44.53 18.75 -65.70
CA PHE A 410 44.68 19.10 -64.32
C PHE A 410 45.44 20.39 -64.11
N ALA A 411 44.82 21.35 -63.47
CA ALA A 411 45.35 22.66 -63.15
C ALA A 411 44.99 23.05 -61.72
N ALA A 412 45.55 24.12 -61.18
CA ALA A 412 45.18 24.66 -59.88
C ALA A 412 43.66 24.92 -59.73
N SER A 413 43.04 25.36 -60.85
CA SER A 413 41.57 25.57 -60.91
C SER A 413 40.74 24.30 -60.77
N SER A 414 41.35 23.14 -60.91
CA SER A 414 40.69 21.85 -60.72
C SER A 414 40.34 21.58 -59.27
N LEU A 415 40.81 22.40 -58.30
CA LEU A 415 40.44 22.29 -56.87
C LEU A 415 38.91 22.22 -56.64
N GLY A 416 38.16 23.11 -57.36
CA GLY A 416 36.70 23.09 -57.28
C GLY A 416 36.06 21.81 -57.85
N LYS A 417 36.70 21.15 -58.83
CA LYS A 417 36.23 19.91 -59.40
C LYS A 417 36.41 18.70 -58.43
N VAL A 418 37.42 18.78 -57.54
CA VAL A 418 37.64 17.76 -56.51
C VAL A 418 36.45 17.71 -55.54
N ALA A 419 36.00 18.83 -55.04
CA ALA A 419 34.87 18.93 -54.13
C ALA A 419 33.53 18.62 -54.79
N ALA A 420 33.33 19.05 -56.06
CA ALA A 420 32.07 18.83 -56.77
C ALA A 420 31.91 17.41 -57.32
N ALA A 421 32.90 16.57 -57.12
CA ALA A 421 32.93 15.22 -57.72
C ALA A 421 31.97 14.24 -57.05
N SER A 422 31.43 14.52 -55.87
CA SER A 422 30.71 13.49 -55.14
C SER A 422 29.19 13.56 -55.25
N THR A 423 28.56 14.72 -55.12
CA THR A 423 27.10 14.78 -55.09
C THR A 423 26.54 16.18 -55.50
N SER A 424 25.22 16.31 -55.59
CA SER A 424 24.52 17.56 -55.88
C SER A 424 24.69 18.55 -54.71
N ILE A 425 24.94 19.84 -55.01
CA ILE A 425 25.19 20.89 -54.02
C ILE A 425 24.01 21.09 -53.05
N GLU A 426 22.76 20.91 -53.50
CA GLU A 426 21.57 21.20 -52.70
C GLU A 426 20.93 19.94 -52.07
N ASN A 427 21.25 18.75 -52.57
CA ASN A 427 20.60 17.47 -52.16
C ASN A 427 21.58 16.32 -51.99
N GLY A 428 22.88 16.59 -51.99
CA GLY A 428 23.92 15.59 -51.88
C GLY A 428 24.12 15.08 -50.45
N PHE A 429 24.92 14.03 -50.32
CA PHE A 429 25.29 13.49 -49.05
C PHE A 429 25.96 14.55 -48.17
N GLU A 430 26.87 15.33 -48.72
CA GLU A 430 27.60 16.41 -48.02
C GLU A 430 26.66 17.52 -47.53
N PHE A 431 25.64 17.89 -48.29
CA PHE A 431 24.65 18.88 -47.89
C PHE A 431 23.89 18.40 -46.63
N HIS A 432 23.36 17.16 -46.65
CA HIS A 432 22.64 16.63 -45.52
C HIS A 432 23.57 16.37 -44.32
N TYR A 433 24.79 15.92 -44.54
CA TYR A 433 25.80 15.80 -43.49
C TYR A 433 26.10 17.14 -42.80
N ALA A 434 26.31 18.20 -43.60
CA ALA A 434 26.53 19.53 -43.03
C ALA A 434 25.33 20.02 -42.19
N LYS A 435 24.10 19.71 -42.62
CA LYS A 435 22.89 20.02 -41.85
C LYS A 435 22.81 19.24 -40.54
N VAL A 436 23.14 17.94 -40.55
CA VAL A 436 23.24 17.13 -39.34
C VAL A 436 24.33 17.67 -38.41
N ALA A 437 25.49 18.03 -38.93
CA ALA A 437 26.60 18.62 -38.16
C ALA A 437 26.20 19.96 -37.50
N GLN A 438 25.50 20.84 -38.25
CA GLN A 438 24.93 22.06 -37.69
C GLN A 438 23.91 21.81 -36.59
N ALA A 439 22.98 20.88 -36.83
CA ALA A 439 21.99 20.48 -35.83
C ALA A 439 22.65 19.87 -34.60
N ALA A 440 23.69 19.03 -34.73
CA ALA A 440 24.43 18.47 -33.60
C ALA A 440 25.09 19.56 -32.75
N LYS A 441 25.66 20.58 -33.37
CA LYS A 441 26.28 21.73 -32.68
C LYS A 441 25.23 22.58 -31.95
N ALA A 442 24.09 22.83 -32.59
CA ALA A 442 22.96 23.54 -31.96
C ALA A 442 22.32 22.73 -30.83
N TYR A 443 22.17 21.43 -31.05
CA TYR A 443 21.71 20.48 -30.01
C TYR A 443 22.64 20.47 -28.79
N GLN A 444 23.95 20.42 -29.00
CA GLN A 444 24.93 20.50 -27.90
C GLN A 444 24.75 21.80 -27.11
N LYS A 445 24.65 22.93 -27.78
CA LYS A 445 24.43 24.23 -27.12
C LYS A 445 23.11 24.30 -26.36
N ALA A 446 22.05 23.73 -26.92
CA ALA A 446 20.74 23.62 -26.21
C ALA A 446 20.82 22.72 -25.00
N ARG A 447 21.53 21.57 -25.09
CA ARG A 447 21.77 20.66 -23.97
C ARG A 447 22.60 21.29 -22.85
N GLU A 448 23.59 22.11 -23.17
CA GLU A 448 24.38 22.87 -22.18
C GLU A 448 23.53 23.83 -21.36
N ALA A 449 22.41 24.33 -21.90
CA ALA A 449 21.43 25.12 -21.15
C ALA A 449 20.38 24.25 -20.43
N TYR A 450 19.90 23.21 -21.08
CA TYR A 450 18.84 22.34 -20.58
C TYR A 450 19.28 21.39 -19.44
N ASP A 451 20.45 20.73 -19.60
CA ASP A 451 20.90 19.69 -18.67
C ASP A 451 21.09 20.20 -17.22
N PRO A 452 21.70 21.38 -16.96
CA PRO A 452 21.79 21.93 -15.61
C PRO A 452 20.44 22.24 -14.98
N LEU A 453 19.49 22.80 -15.77
CA LEU A 453 18.15 23.13 -15.29
C LEU A 453 17.38 21.87 -14.87
N THR A 454 17.44 20.83 -15.69
CA THR A 454 16.77 19.57 -15.35
C THR A 454 17.41 18.89 -14.14
N GLN A 455 18.74 18.96 -14.00
CA GLN A 455 19.42 18.43 -12.81
C GLN A 455 19.07 19.21 -11.54
N GLN A 456 18.98 20.52 -11.65
CA GLN A 456 18.53 21.36 -10.55
C GLN A 456 17.10 20.98 -10.12
N VAL A 457 16.12 20.96 -11.05
CA VAL A 457 14.73 20.61 -10.75
C VAL A 457 14.63 19.20 -10.18
N LYS A 458 15.36 18.22 -10.75
CA LYS A 458 15.41 16.86 -10.22
C LYS A 458 16.02 16.79 -8.82
N GLY A 459 17.02 17.62 -8.54
CA GLY A 459 17.62 17.72 -7.20
C GLY A 459 16.66 18.30 -6.16
N ASP A 460 16.00 19.40 -6.50
CA ASP A 460 15.02 20.08 -5.64
C ASP A 460 13.83 19.14 -5.32
N ILE A 461 13.29 18.50 -6.38
CA ILE A 461 12.20 17.52 -6.24
C ILE A 461 12.67 16.25 -5.52
N GLY A 462 13.92 15.81 -5.73
CA GLY A 462 14.47 14.66 -5.02
C GLY A 462 14.50 14.88 -3.50
N GLY A 463 14.82 16.09 -3.05
CA GLY A 463 14.71 16.50 -1.65
C GLY A 463 13.27 16.42 -1.14
N LEU A 464 12.34 16.99 -1.90
CA LEU A 464 10.91 16.93 -1.57
C LEU A 464 10.35 15.50 -1.57
N MET A 465 10.78 14.65 -2.49
CA MET A 465 10.39 13.24 -2.51
C MET A 465 10.87 12.48 -1.26
N GLN A 466 12.02 12.83 -0.71
CA GLN A 466 12.47 12.29 0.57
C GLN A 466 11.56 12.77 1.72
N SER A 467 11.21 14.06 1.76
CA SER A 467 10.24 14.60 2.74
C SER A 467 8.85 13.96 2.58
N ILE A 468 8.40 13.72 1.35
CA ILE A 468 7.16 12.97 1.06
C ILE A 468 7.25 11.55 1.61
N LYS A 469 8.37 10.85 1.43
CA LYS A 469 8.59 9.50 1.98
C LYS A 469 8.50 9.48 3.50
N GLU A 470 9.10 10.46 4.17
CA GLU A 470 9.03 10.60 5.62
C GLU A 470 7.59 10.88 6.07
N ALA A 471 6.87 11.76 5.36
CA ALA A 471 5.46 12.07 5.64
C ALA A 471 4.56 10.84 5.45
N PHE A 472 4.77 10.03 4.41
CA PHE A 472 4.07 8.76 4.23
C PHE A 472 4.35 7.78 5.37
N SER A 473 5.62 7.61 5.73
CA SER A 473 6.01 6.70 6.81
C SER A 473 5.39 7.10 8.14
N GLN A 474 5.38 8.40 8.44
CA GLN A 474 4.72 8.92 9.65
C GLN A 474 3.20 8.82 9.58
N ALA A 475 2.59 9.06 8.41
CA ALA A 475 1.16 8.89 8.21
C ALA A 475 0.72 7.44 8.45
N VAL A 476 1.50 6.47 7.99
CA VAL A 476 1.24 5.04 8.21
C VAL A 476 1.43 4.66 9.70
N ALA A 477 2.40 5.27 10.39
CA ALA A 477 2.63 5.02 11.81
C ALA A 477 1.62 5.73 12.74
N ALA A 478 0.97 6.81 12.27
CA ALA A 478 0.04 7.62 13.04
C ALA A 478 -1.36 7.00 13.09
N ARG A 479 -1.51 5.92 13.84
CA ARG A 479 -2.77 5.16 14.00
C ARG A 479 -3.43 5.48 15.34
N ILE A 480 -4.73 5.21 15.41
CA ILE A 480 -5.47 5.22 16.67
C ILE A 480 -5.25 3.86 17.35
N GLU A 481 -4.31 3.83 18.29
CA GLU A 481 -4.12 2.67 19.16
C GLU A 481 -5.01 2.81 20.39
N VAL A 482 -5.77 1.74 20.69
CA VAL A 482 -6.72 1.74 21.81
C VAL A 482 -6.46 0.59 22.75
N GLU A 483 -6.41 0.91 24.03
CA GLU A 483 -6.35 -0.05 25.11
C GLU A 483 -7.51 0.17 26.11
N PRO A 484 -8.75 -0.21 25.70
CA PRO A 484 -9.93 0.10 26.49
C PRO A 484 -10.02 -0.75 27.77
N PRO A 485 -10.90 -0.33 28.72
CA PRO A 485 -11.36 -1.23 29.77
C PRO A 485 -11.98 -2.49 29.15
N GLY A 486 -11.79 -3.63 29.80
CA GLY A 486 -12.30 -4.92 29.30
C GLY A 486 -11.44 -5.60 28.22
N ARG A 487 -10.32 -5.02 27.79
CA ARG A 487 -9.47 -5.61 26.74
C ARG A 487 -8.93 -7.01 27.06
N ARG A 488 -8.93 -7.41 28.35
CA ARG A 488 -8.48 -8.73 28.79
C ARG A 488 -9.62 -9.66 29.15
N GLY A 489 -10.88 -9.18 29.10
CA GLY A 489 -12.07 -9.98 29.29
C GLY A 489 -13.02 -9.47 30.35
N ALA A 490 -14.13 -10.19 30.55
CA ALA A 490 -15.14 -9.92 31.55
C ALA A 490 -15.34 -11.12 32.45
N LEU A 491 -15.67 -10.84 33.71
CA LEU A 491 -16.07 -11.83 34.72
C LEU A 491 -17.51 -11.55 35.16
N ALA A 492 -18.40 -12.49 34.93
CA ALA A 492 -19.79 -12.43 35.37
C ALA A 492 -20.01 -13.26 36.63
N PHE A 493 -20.79 -12.71 37.54
CA PHE A 493 -21.19 -13.37 38.77
C PHE A 493 -22.74 -13.33 38.87
N VAL A 494 -23.36 -14.50 38.97
CA VAL A 494 -24.82 -14.65 39.02
C VAL A 494 -25.25 -15.48 40.21
N VAL A 495 -26.27 -15.02 40.90
CA VAL A 495 -26.86 -15.70 42.04
C VAL A 495 -28.35 -15.95 41.78
N ASN A 496 -28.85 -17.11 42.06
CA ASN A 496 -30.29 -17.39 42.13
C ASN A 496 -30.77 -17.18 43.58
N THR A 497 -31.54 -16.11 43.79
CA THR A 497 -32.08 -15.77 45.11
C THR A 497 -33.41 -16.48 45.41
N ALA A 498 -34.04 -17.04 44.39
CA ALA A 498 -35.27 -17.78 44.60
C ALA A 498 -34.99 -19.15 45.29
N ARG A 499 -35.77 -19.45 46.28
CA ARG A 499 -35.81 -20.82 46.86
C ARG A 499 -36.60 -21.69 45.89
N GLN A 500 -35.92 -22.55 45.15
CA GLN A 500 -36.61 -23.47 44.27
C GLN A 500 -37.44 -24.45 45.05
N PRO A 501 -38.79 -24.44 44.90
CA PRO A 501 -39.64 -25.43 45.54
C PRO A 501 -39.33 -26.83 45.01
N ALA A 502 -39.48 -27.84 45.83
CA ALA A 502 -39.44 -29.21 45.35
C ALA A 502 -40.45 -29.38 44.21
N GLN A 503 -40.03 -29.95 43.07
CA GLN A 503 -40.94 -30.20 41.97
C GLN A 503 -42.11 -31.06 42.45
N ARG A 504 -43.33 -30.52 42.37
CA ARG A 504 -44.55 -31.17 42.86
C ARG A 504 -44.86 -32.54 42.22
N GLY A 505 -44.25 -32.85 41.08
CA GLY A 505 -44.45 -34.11 40.36
C GLY A 505 -43.91 -35.38 41.06
N PHE A 506 -43.10 -35.26 42.13
CA PHE A 506 -42.58 -36.41 42.92
C PHE A 506 -43.07 -36.41 44.31
N GLU A 507 -44.01 -35.59 44.71
CA GLU A 507 -44.66 -35.65 46.00
C GLU A 507 -45.63 -36.81 46.02
N SER A 508 -45.22 -37.90 46.66
CA SER A 508 -46.14 -39.00 47.08
C SER A 508 -46.51 -38.86 48.55
N SER A 509 -47.61 -39.46 48.94
CA SER A 509 -48.02 -39.53 50.38
C SER A 509 -46.93 -40.09 51.28
N PHE A 510 -45.85 -40.66 50.71
CA PHE A 510 -44.72 -41.27 51.43
C PHE A 510 -43.46 -40.45 51.46
N VAL A 511 -43.34 -39.44 50.59
CA VAL A 511 -42.13 -38.60 50.46
C VAL A 511 -42.55 -37.14 50.41
N LYS A 512 -42.65 -36.50 51.55
CA LYS A 512 -42.71 -35.06 51.68
C LYS A 512 -41.29 -34.54 51.77
N SER A 513 -40.73 -34.11 50.62
CA SER A 513 -39.46 -33.41 50.64
C SER A 513 -39.72 -31.92 50.84
N ASN A 514 -39.48 -31.42 52.06
CA ASN A 514 -39.39 -29.99 52.32
C ASN A 514 -38.02 -29.41 51.93
N ALA A 515 -37.18 -30.20 51.25
CA ALA A 515 -35.85 -29.77 50.81
C ALA A 515 -35.96 -28.72 49.63
N THR A 516 -35.79 -27.48 49.96
CA THR A 516 -35.54 -26.44 48.98
C THR A 516 -34.06 -26.46 48.57
N LEU A 517 -33.75 -26.31 47.29
CA LEU A 517 -32.39 -25.98 46.89
C LEU A 517 -32.04 -24.64 47.52
N GLY A 518 -30.90 -24.56 48.20
CA GLY A 518 -30.37 -23.30 48.71
C GLY A 518 -30.02 -22.32 47.59
N MET A 519 -29.58 -21.15 47.97
CA MET A 519 -29.02 -20.19 47.03
C MET A 519 -27.90 -20.82 46.20
N GLN A 520 -27.95 -20.61 44.90
CA GLN A 520 -26.96 -21.11 43.98
C GLN A 520 -26.25 -19.91 43.34
N ALA A 521 -24.95 -20.03 43.08
CA ALA A 521 -24.16 -19.01 42.40
C ALA A 521 -23.35 -19.67 41.28
N ALA A 522 -23.15 -18.93 40.22
CA ALA A 522 -22.25 -19.29 39.13
C ALA A 522 -21.37 -18.13 38.74
N VAL A 523 -20.20 -18.45 38.25
CA VAL A 523 -19.22 -17.49 37.76
C VAL A 523 -18.85 -17.91 36.35
N SER A 524 -18.81 -16.95 35.45
CA SER A 524 -18.38 -17.15 34.07
C SER A 524 -17.40 -16.06 33.65
N ALA A 525 -16.65 -16.35 32.61
CA ALA A 525 -15.70 -15.42 32.04
C ALA A 525 -15.76 -15.42 30.52
N SER A 526 -15.58 -14.26 29.92
CA SER A 526 -15.48 -14.09 28.47
C SER A 526 -14.23 -13.29 28.10
N VAL A 527 -13.74 -13.51 26.89
CA VAL A 527 -12.68 -12.72 26.26
C VAL A 527 -13.06 -12.38 24.83
N LEU A 528 -12.51 -11.31 24.30
CA LEU A 528 -12.64 -10.99 22.90
C LEU A 528 -11.66 -11.80 22.05
N VAL A 529 -12.18 -12.43 21.01
CA VAL A 529 -11.39 -13.16 20.02
C VAL A 529 -11.68 -12.56 18.65
N GLY A 530 -10.63 -12.31 17.88
CA GLY A 530 -10.78 -11.83 16.50
C GLY A 530 -11.47 -12.91 15.65
N ASP A 531 -12.56 -12.53 15.00
CA ASP A 531 -13.24 -13.39 14.03
C ASP A 531 -12.73 -13.03 12.64
N LYS A 532 -12.02 -13.98 12.00
CA LYS A 532 -11.52 -13.76 10.65
C LYS A 532 -12.68 -13.44 9.72
N ALA A 533 -12.66 -12.24 9.16
CA ALA A 533 -13.66 -11.81 8.21
C ALA A 533 -13.76 -12.80 7.05
N GLN A 534 -14.94 -13.36 6.80
CA GLN A 534 -15.22 -14.02 5.53
C GLN A 534 -15.26 -12.95 4.47
N GLU A 535 -14.57 -13.18 3.34
CA GLU A 535 -14.56 -12.27 2.19
C GLU A 535 -15.99 -11.81 1.87
N GLY A 536 -16.26 -10.51 2.00
CA GLY A 536 -17.49 -9.86 1.56
C GLY A 536 -18.54 -9.52 2.63
N SER A 537 -18.36 -9.84 3.91
CA SER A 537 -19.35 -9.49 4.96
C SER A 537 -18.70 -8.98 6.25
N ASN A 538 -18.03 -7.84 6.19
CA ASN A 538 -17.42 -7.26 7.37
C ASN A 538 -18.22 -6.03 7.83
N ILE A 539 -18.56 -5.98 9.13
CA ILE A 539 -19.30 -4.85 9.75
C ILE A 539 -18.50 -3.55 9.58
N ILE A 540 -17.16 -3.61 9.68
CA ILE A 540 -16.28 -2.46 9.51
C ILE A 540 -16.32 -1.97 8.06
N ALA A 541 -16.21 -2.87 7.09
CA ALA A 541 -16.33 -2.54 5.67
C ALA A 541 -17.69 -1.90 5.35
N SER A 542 -18.79 -2.44 5.90
CA SER A 542 -20.13 -1.86 5.72
C SER A 542 -20.27 -0.47 6.34
N ALA A 543 -19.62 -0.22 7.49
CA ALA A 543 -19.63 1.09 8.13
C ALA A 543 -18.85 2.12 7.28
N LEU A 544 -17.70 1.71 6.73
CA LEU A 544 -16.87 2.55 5.87
C LEU A 544 -17.56 2.83 4.52
N ASP A 545 -18.23 1.84 3.93
CA ASP A 545 -19.06 2.01 2.73
C ASP A 545 -20.17 3.04 2.96
N GLY A 546 -20.84 2.99 4.13
CA GLY A 546 -21.81 4.00 4.53
C GLY A 546 -21.22 5.42 4.69
N ILE A 547 -19.96 5.56 5.04
CA ILE A 547 -19.24 6.85 5.11
C ILE A 547 -18.97 7.36 3.69
N VAL A 548 -18.47 6.50 2.80
CA VAL A 548 -18.18 6.84 1.41
C VAL A 548 -19.46 7.25 0.66
N GLN A 549 -20.55 6.49 0.79
CA GLN A 549 -21.83 6.87 0.16
C GLN A 549 -22.36 8.23 0.64
N LYS A 550 -22.03 8.65 1.86
CA LYS A 550 -22.34 10.00 2.33
C LYS A 550 -21.39 11.04 1.75
N SER A 551 -20.12 10.70 1.48
CA SER A 551 -19.15 11.60 0.82
C SER A 551 -19.49 11.85 -0.64
N ASP A 552 -19.97 10.86 -1.38
CA ASP A 552 -20.40 10.98 -2.79
C ASP A 552 -21.57 11.96 -2.99
N ASN A 553 -22.35 12.18 -1.92
CA ASN A 553 -23.43 13.17 -1.92
C ASN A 553 -22.96 14.60 -1.57
N LEU A 554 -21.70 14.79 -1.23
CA LEU A 554 -21.11 16.08 -0.92
C LEU A 554 -20.56 16.71 -2.21
N VAL A 555 -21.40 17.47 -2.91
CA VAL A 555 -20.97 18.25 -4.07
C VAL A 555 -20.21 19.49 -3.60
N VAL A 556 -18.88 19.46 -3.72
CA VAL A 556 -18.00 20.60 -3.42
C VAL A 556 -17.30 21.03 -4.69
N ALA A 557 -17.71 22.14 -5.27
CA ALA A 557 -17.17 22.62 -6.54
C ALA A 557 -15.63 22.76 -6.52
N GLY A 558 -14.96 21.93 -7.32
CA GLY A 558 -13.51 21.99 -7.58
C GLY A 558 -12.64 21.11 -6.72
N LEU A 559 -13.22 20.16 -5.96
CA LEU A 559 -12.49 19.20 -5.10
C LEU A 559 -13.01 17.77 -5.22
N ASP A 560 -13.85 17.51 -6.21
CA ASP A 560 -14.38 16.18 -6.49
C ASP A 560 -13.27 15.16 -6.67
N GLU A 561 -12.18 15.54 -7.36
CA GLU A 561 -11.00 14.67 -7.59
C GLU A 561 -10.26 14.26 -6.29
N VAL A 562 -10.24 15.14 -5.28
CA VAL A 562 -9.60 14.82 -3.99
C VAL A 562 -10.51 13.96 -3.11
N LEU A 563 -11.81 14.15 -3.19
CA LEU A 563 -12.79 13.29 -2.52
C LEU A 563 -12.83 11.90 -3.15
N ASP A 564 -12.77 11.82 -4.48
CA ASP A 564 -12.65 10.55 -5.21
C ASP A 564 -11.37 9.83 -4.84
N LEU A 565 -10.24 10.55 -4.75
CA LEU A 565 -8.98 9.99 -4.29
C LEU A 565 -9.08 9.48 -2.84
N TRP A 566 -9.69 10.26 -1.94
CA TRP A 566 -9.88 9.83 -0.55
C TRP A 566 -10.76 8.58 -0.46
N SER A 567 -11.88 8.54 -1.18
CA SER A 567 -12.77 7.38 -1.24
C SER A 567 -12.04 6.15 -1.78
N ALA A 568 -11.30 6.31 -2.87
CA ALA A 568 -10.49 5.25 -3.46
C ALA A 568 -9.41 4.74 -2.49
N LEU A 569 -8.73 5.64 -1.77
CA LEU A 569 -7.70 5.26 -0.79
C LEU A 569 -8.30 4.62 0.46
N LEU A 570 -9.50 5.02 0.88
CA LEU A 570 -10.22 4.39 1.99
C LEU A 570 -10.58 2.94 1.64
N PHE A 571 -11.09 2.68 0.43
CA PHE A 571 -11.35 1.31 -0.04
C PHE A 571 -10.06 0.53 -0.28
N ALA A 572 -9.09 1.12 -0.94
CA ALA A 572 -7.79 0.50 -1.19
C ALA A 572 -7.09 0.06 0.11
N TYR A 573 -7.27 0.83 1.18
CA TYR A 573 -6.76 0.48 2.49
C TYR A 573 -7.39 -0.81 3.05
N LEU A 574 -8.66 -1.07 2.74
CA LEU A 574 -9.35 -2.30 3.12
C LEU A 574 -8.90 -3.52 2.29
N GLU A 575 -8.53 -3.27 1.03
CA GLU A 575 -8.12 -4.31 0.08
C GLU A 575 -6.61 -4.62 0.12
N GLY A 576 -5.82 -3.74 0.74
CA GLY A 576 -4.39 -3.95 0.96
C GLY A 576 -3.46 -3.10 0.09
N GLN A 577 -2.16 -3.38 0.18
CA GLN A 577 -1.11 -2.54 -0.41
C GLN A 577 -1.23 -2.40 -1.95
N GLN A 578 -1.63 -3.46 -2.65
CA GLN A 578 -1.75 -3.41 -4.12
C GLN A 578 -2.84 -2.45 -4.59
N ALA A 579 -3.99 -2.48 -3.93
CA ALA A 579 -5.11 -1.58 -4.28
C ALA A 579 -4.76 -0.11 -4.01
N LEU A 580 -3.99 0.17 -2.94
CA LEU A 580 -3.50 1.51 -2.67
C LEU A 580 -2.56 2.02 -3.78
N GLN A 581 -1.64 1.18 -4.23
CA GLN A 581 -0.72 1.50 -5.32
C GLN A 581 -1.49 1.79 -6.61
N GLU A 582 -2.50 0.96 -6.93
CA GLU A 582 -3.39 1.17 -8.08
C GLU A 582 -4.19 2.47 -7.94
N GLY A 583 -4.71 2.79 -6.77
CA GLY A 583 -5.45 4.04 -6.51
C GLY A 583 -4.59 5.29 -6.76
N ILE A 584 -3.37 5.31 -6.25
CA ILE A 584 -2.44 6.43 -6.47
C ILE A 584 -1.98 6.49 -7.93
N LYS A 585 -1.69 5.34 -8.55
CA LYS A 585 -1.33 5.28 -9.96
C LYS A 585 -2.45 5.82 -10.86
N ASN A 586 -3.70 5.43 -10.62
CA ASN A 586 -4.85 5.96 -11.35
C ASN A 586 -4.99 7.48 -11.18
N ALA A 587 -4.73 8.00 -9.99
CA ALA A 587 -4.71 9.44 -9.76
C ALA A 587 -3.58 10.14 -10.52
N VAL A 588 -2.37 9.56 -10.58
CA VAL A 588 -1.25 10.06 -11.40
C VAL A 588 -1.62 10.04 -12.88
N ASP A 589 -2.19 8.95 -13.38
CA ASP A 589 -2.55 8.78 -14.79
C ASP A 589 -3.70 9.73 -15.24
N SER A 590 -4.50 10.24 -14.30
CA SER A 590 -5.56 11.22 -14.58
C SER A 590 -5.03 12.64 -14.88
N ILE A 591 -3.77 12.94 -14.48
CA ILE A 591 -3.17 14.25 -14.66
C ILE A 591 -2.33 14.27 -15.95
N PRO A 592 -2.47 15.28 -16.83
CA PRO A 592 -1.67 15.40 -18.06
C PRO A 592 -0.24 15.86 -17.74
N LEU A 593 0.61 14.94 -17.24
CA LEU A 593 2.00 15.21 -16.86
C LEU A 593 3.02 15.06 -17.99
N ALA A 594 2.58 14.76 -19.21
CA ALA A 594 3.44 14.70 -20.38
C ALA A 594 3.92 16.10 -20.78
N SER A 595 5.23 16.27 -20.88
CA SER A 595 5.87 17.54 -21.26
C SER A 595 7.13 17.28 -22.10
N GLU A 596 7.60 18.28 -22.84
CA GLU A 596 8.83 18.18 -23.66
C GLU A 596 10.07 17.94 -22.77
N SER A 597 10.07 18.47 -21.55
CA SER A 597 11.15 18.28 -20.58
C SER A 597 11.16 16.88 -19.95
N GLY A 598 10.05 16.15 -19.97
CA GLY A 598 9.87 14.86 -19.30
C GLY A 598 9.94 14.91 -17.77
N LEU A 599 10.02 16.09 -17.16
CA LEU A 599 10.12 16.26 -15.71
C LEU A 599 8.85 15.79 -14.99
N GLY A 600 7.67 16.06 -15.55
CA GLY A 600 6.39 15.65 -14.97
C GLY A 600 6.24 14.13 -14.91
N THR A 601 6.52 13.43 -16.00
CA THR A 601 6.48 11.96 -16.05
C THR A 601 7.54 11.33 -15.15
N TRP A 602 8.72 11.95 -15.04
CA TRP A 602 9.75 11.50 -14.10
C TRP A 602 9.30 11.66 -12.63
N ALA A 603 8.73 12.80 -12.26
CA ALA A 603 8.24 13.06 -10.91
C ALA A 603 7.07 12.12 -10.54
N ALA A 604 6.17 11.84 -11.48
CA ALA A 604 5.10 10.88 -11.33
C ALA A 604 5.62 9.45 -11.08
N ALA A 605 6.60 9.01 -11.87
CA ALA A 605 7.24 7.71 -11.67
C ALA A 605 7.94 7.63 -10.30
N ALA A 606 8.64 8.69 -9.89
CA ALA A 606 9.29 8.76 -8.58
C ALA A 606 8.27 8.69 -7.42
N LEU A 607 7.08 9.29 -7.58
CA LEU A 607 5.99 9.18 -6.59
C LEU A 607 5.45 7.75 -6.53
N CYS A 608 5.22 7.09 -7.66
CA CYS A 608 4.77 5.70 -7.70
C CYS A 608 5.79 4.74 -7.06
N ASP A 609 7.08 4.87 -7.40
CA ASP A 609 8.16 4.06 -6.81
C ASP A 609 8.26 4.27 -5.29
N LEU A 610 8.04 5.51 -4.84
CA LEU A 610 8.03 5.85 -3.43
C LEU A 610 6.90 5.11 -2.71
N VAL A 611 5.69 5.14 -3.26
CA VAL A 611 4.51 4.46 -2.68
C VAL A 611 4.71 2.94 -2.65
N GLU A 612 5.39 2.36 -3.65
CA GLU A 612 5.75 0.94 -3.64
C GLU A 612 6.70 0.56 -2.49
N THR A 613 7.55 1.48 -2.07
CA THR A 613 8.50 1.24 -0.97
C THR A 613 7.91 1.42 0.42
N VAL A 614 6.74 2.07 0.55
CA VAL A 614 6.05 2.26 1.82
C VAL A 614 5.22 1.03 2.15
N GLY A 615 5.64 0.25 3.15
CA GLY A 615 4.90 -0.91 3.63
C GLY A 615 3.64 -0.47 4.38
N LEU A 616 2.48 -0.64 3.78
CA LEU A 616 1.20 -0.49 4.44
C LEU A 616 0.83 -1.80 5.12
N GLN A 617 0.50 -1.71 6.41
CA GLN A 617 -0.20 -2.78 7.09
C GLN A 617 -1.70 -2.49 6.99
N PRO A 618 -2.50 -3.39 6.39
CA PRO A 618 -3.95 -3.21 6.35
C PRO A 618 -4.51 -3.14 7.78
N VAL A 619 -5.64 -2.48 7.95
CA VAL A 619 -6.39 -2.51 9.21
C VAL A 619 -6.73 -3.96 9.49
N ASP A 620 -6.55 -4.39 10.74
CA ASP A 620 -7.12 -5.65 11.19
C ASP A 620 -8.65 -5.51 11.16
N LEU A 621 -9.26 -6.09 10.13
CA LEU A 621 -10.70 -6.08 9.92
C LEU A 621 -11.42 -7.18 10.73
N ASP A 622 -10.69 -7.98 11.49
CA ASP A 622 -11.27 -9.01 12.31
C ASP A 622 -12.20 -8.38 13.36
N ALA A 623 -13.50 -8.54 13.20
CA ALA A 623 -14.45 -8.04 14.19
C ALA A 623 -14.26 -8.82 15.49
N PRO A 624 -13.93 -8.19 16.63
CA PRO A 624 -13.81 -8.91 17.89
C PRO A 624 -15.19 -9.39 18.31
N LYS A 625 -15.27 -10.65 18.76
CA LYS A 625 -16.47 -11.23 19.33
C LYS A 625 -16.18 -11.85 20.69
N PRO A 626 -17.11 -11.77 21.64
CA PRO A 626 -16.93 -12.38 22.95
C PRO A 626 -17.09 -13.91 22.88
N VAL A 627 -16.21 -14.60 23.59
CA VAL A 627 -16.22 -16.06 23.73
C VAL A 627 -16.06 -16.42 25.19
N VAL A 628 -16.86 -17.38 25.67
CA VAL A 628 -16.75 -17.91 27.05
C VAL A 628 -15.44 -18.68 27.19
N VAL A 629 -14.72 -18.40 28.26
CA VAL A 629 -13.44 -19.02 28.57
C VAL A 629 -13.38 -19.49 30.04
N ASN A 630 -12.36 -20.26 30.40
CA ASN A 630 -12.11 -20.59 31.78
C ASN A 630 -11.72 -19.32 32.57
N THR A 631 -12.40 -19.09 33.70
CA THR A 631 -12.17 -17.95 34.60
C THR A 631 -10.71 -17.81 35.04
N ALA A 632 -9.96 -18.89 35.14
CA ALA A 632 -8.55 -18.89 35.51
C ALA A 632 -7.67 -18.16 34.47
N HIS A 633 -8.06 -18.16 33.21
CA HIS A 633 -7.29 -17.47 32.16
C HIS A 633 -7.32 -15.95 32.33
N ILE A 634 -8.47 -15.41 32.68
CA ILE A 634 -8.62 -13.95 32.89
C ILE A 634 -7.89 -13.50 34.14
N ALA A 635 -8.07 -14.24 35.24
CA ALA A 635 -7.40 -13.92 36.48
C ALA A 635 -5.87 -13.95 36.37
N ALA A 636 -5.33 -14.88 35.60
CA ALA A 636 -3.88 -14.98 35.36
C ALA A 636 -3.33 -13.93 34.41
N ALA A 637 -4.16 -13.35 33.57
CA ALA A 637 -3.74 -12.38 32.55
C ALA A 637 -3.69 -10.91 33.01
N ASP A 638 -4.30 -10.61 34.19
CA ASP A 638 -4.40 -9.26 34.71
C ASP A 638 -3.73 -9.12 36.06
N ASP A 639 -2.76 -8.18 36.15
CA ASP A 639 -2.06 -7.82 37.40
C ASP A 639 -2.83 -6.77 38.23
N SER A 640 -4.07 -6.44 37.85
CA SER A 640 -4.89 -5.50 38.62
C SER A 640 -5.20 -6.02 40.00
N SER A 641 -5.36 -5.10 40.97
CA SER A 641 -5.73 -5.45 42.34
C SER A 641 -7.04 -6.27 42.42
N LEU A 642 -7.92 -6.09 41.43
CA LEU A 642 -9.18 -6.80 41.30
C LEU A 642 -8.97 -8.26 40.86
N ALA A 643 -8.12 -8.51 39.85
CA ALA A 643 -7.79 -9.85 39.40
C ALA A 643 -7.05 -10.64 40.47
N VAL A 644 -6.13 -10.00 41.18
CA VAL A 644 -5.43 -10.63 42.34
C VAL A 644 -6.42 -11.03 43.42
N ARG A 645 -7.33 -10.14 43.79
CA ARG A 645 -8.38 -10.45 44.80
C ARG A 645 -9.32 -11.55 44.33
N TYR A 646 -9.69 -11.54 43.04
CA TYR A 646 -10.51 -12.60 42.46
C TYR A 646 -9.79 -13.94 42.51
N THR A 647 -8.51 -13.99 42.18
CA THR A 647 -7.68 -15.20 42.28
C THR A 647 -7.57 -15.69 43.71
N GLU A 648 -7.39 -14.78 44.66
CA GLU A 648 -7.41 -15.09 46.11
C GLU A 648 -8.76 -15.67 46.51
N VAL A 649 -9.88 -15.09 46.12
CA VAL A 649 -11.22 -15.61 46.37
C VAL A 649 -11.41 -16.98 45.73
N GLN A 650 -10.97 -17.19 44.53
CA GLN A 650 -11.07 -18.47 43.84
C GLN A 650 -10.24 -19.57 44.52
N GLN A 651 -9.02 -19.23 44.94
CA GLN A 651 -8.15 -20.16 45.70
C GLN A 651 -8.71 -20.47 47.09
N HIS A 652 -9.34 -19.50 47.74
CA HIS A 652 -9.92 -19.63 49.07
C HIS A 652 -11.32 -20.24 49.04
N ALA A 653 -12.08 -20.14 47.92
CA ALA A 653 -13.41 -20.74 47.82
C ALA A 653 -13.41 -22.28 47.97
N VAL A 654 -12.29 -22.93 47.70
CA VAL A 654 -12.11 -24.35 47.92
C VAL A 654 -11.82 -24.67 49.40
N SER A 655 -11.32 -23.71 50.18
CA SER A 655 -10.95 -23.86 51.60
C SER A 655 -11.86 -23.11 52.56
N VAL A 656 -12.83 -22.34 52.08
CA VAL A 656 -13.62 -21.39 52.88
C VAL A 656 -14.89 -22.00 53.45
N ALA A 657 -14.71 -22.95 54.22
CA ALA A 657 -15.61 -23.11 55.38
C ALA A 657 -15.33 -22.06 56.49
N GLN A 658 -14.27 -21.27 56.42
CA GLN A 658 -13.83 -20.44 57.54
C GLN A 658 -13.27 -19.08 57.13
N HIS A 659 -13.99 -18.03 57.43
CA HIS A 659 -13.56 -16.62 57.66
C HIS A 659 -13.39 -15.66 56.46
N THR A 660 -14.05 -14.50 56.57
CA THR A 660 -13.74 -13.16 56.02
C THR A 660 -14.02 -12.84 54.53
N SER A 661 -14.85 -13.60 53.82
CA SER A 661 -15.15 -13.32 52.41
C SER A 661 -16.15 -12.15 52.15
N GLY A 662 -16.90 -11.72 53.19
CA GLY A 662 -17.91 -10.67 53.04
C GLY A 662 -17.32 -9.29 52.66
N ASP A 663 -16.18 -8.93 53.24
CA ASP A 663 -15.57 -7.60 53.00
C ASP A 663 -14.97 -7.45 51.62
N ILE A 664 -14.45 -8.53 51.04
CA ILE A 664 -13.86 -8.48 49.69
C ILE A 664 -14.95 -8.33 48.62
N PHE A 665 -16.04 -9.09 48.75
CA PHE A 665 -17.17 -8.97 47.82
C PHE A 665 -17.86 -7.60 47.93
N SER A 666 -18.06 -7.11 49.17
CA SER A 666 -18.61 -5.76 49.39
C SER A 666 -17.75 -4.67 48.77
N SER A 667 -16.41 -4.74 48.94
CA SER A 667 -15.50 -3.75 48.36
C SER A 667 -15.47 -3.80 46.83
N VAL A 668 -15.63 -4.95 46.22
CA VAL A 668 -15.75 -5.12 44.78
C VAL A 668 -17.06 -4.52 44.26
N ILE A 669 -18.18 -4.81 44.96
CA ILE A 669 -19.49 -4.22 44.64
C ILE A 669 -19.46 -2.70 44.75
N ASP A 670 -18.86 -2.17 45.82
CA ASP A 670 -18.75 -0.72 46.06
C ASP A 670 -17.89 -0.02 45.04
N GLN A 671 -16.76 -0.61 44.61
CA GLN A 671 -15.92 -0.08 43.54
C GLN A 671 -16.61 -0.08 42.19
N MET A 672 -17.44 -1.09 41.92
CA MET A 672 -18.22 -1.15 40.68
C MET A 672 -19.33 -0.10 40.63
N GLU A 673 -20.11 -0.01 41.74
CA GLU A 673 -21.19 0.99 41.83
C GLU A 673 -20.60 2.40 41.69
N ALA A 674 -19.51 2.70 42.41
CA ALA A 674 -18.85 4.00 42.37
C ALA A 674 -18.29 4.28 40.96
N GLY A 675 -17.57 3.34 40.33
CA GLY A 675 -17.04 3.51 38.98
C GLY A 675 -18.11 3.61 37.90
N ALA A 676 -19.22 2.88 38.02
CA ALA A 676 -20.34 2.95 37.11
C ALA A 676 -21.14 4.26 37.27
N LEU A 677 -21.31 4.78 38.48
CA LEU A 677 -22.03 6.02 38.72
C LEU A 677 -21.20 7.26 38.40
N GLU A 678 -19.88 7.24 38.64
CA GLU A 678 -18.97 8.33 38.28
C GLU A 678 -18.93 8.55 36.76
N SER A 679 -19.03 7.48 35.97
CA SER A 679 -19.08 7.55 34.53
C SER A 679 -20.40 8.07 33.95
N LEU A 680 -21.47 8.14 34.79
CA LEU A 680 -22.77 8.71 34.40
C LEU A 680 -22.87 10.23 34.62
N GLU A 681 -22.05 10.81 35.51
CA GLU A 681 -22.08 12.25 35.85
C GLU A 681 -21.59 13.18 34.74
N GLY A 682 -21.82 12.95 33.53
CA GLY A 682 -21.44 13.80 32.39
C GLY A 682 -22.02 13.33 31.08
N PHE A 683 -22.94 12.36 31.14
CA PHE A 683 -23.40 11.67 29.96
C PHE A 683 -24.76 12.16 29.45
N ASP A 684 -24.77 13.00 28.38
CA ASP A 684 -25.99 13.56 27.75
C ASP A 684 -26.73 12.62 26.79
N GLY A 685 -26.25 11.38 26.66
CA GLY A 685 -26.96 10.29 25.94
C GLY A 685 -26.78 10.22 24.45
N GLU A 686 -26.22 11.19 23.81
CA GLU A 686 -25.77 11.15 22.44
C GLU A 686 -24.29 11.46 22.40
N ILE A 687 -23.47 10.47 22.06
CA ILE A 687 -22.03 10.69 21.86
C ILE A 687 -21.81 10.99 20.40
N THR A 688 -21.57 12.24 20.05
CA THR A 688 -20.96 12.57 18.78
C THR A 688 -19.49 12.22 18.89
N LEU A 689 -19.08 11.08 18.34
CA LEU A 689 -17.67 10.64 18.38
C LEU A 689 -16.78 11.62 17.67
N ALA A 690 -17.09 11.95 16.42
CA ALA A 690 -16.39 12.91 15.60
C ALA A 690 -17.26 13.33 14.42
N SER A 691 -16.93 14.46 13.81
CA SER A 691 -17.43 14.82 12.48
C SER A 691 -16.25 14.99 11.54
N ILE A 692 -16.30 14.38 10.37
CA ILE A 692 -15.36 14.65 9.28
C ILE A 692 -15.83 15.96 8.67
N GLU A 693 -15.17 17.06 9.00
CA GLU A 693 -15.48 18.39 8.47
C GLU A 693 -14.48 18.69 7.35
N PHE A 694 -14.94 18.60 6.10
CA PHE A 694 -14.10 18.95 4.96
C PHE A 694 -14.02 20.48 4.84
N PHE A 695 -12.79 21.00 4.67
CA PHE A 695 -12.48 22.42 4.40
C PHE A 695 -12.65 23.40 5.57
N GLY A 696 -12.57 22.94 6.82
CA GLY A 696 -12.53 23.76 8.04
C GLY A 696 -13.89 23.88 8.75
N GLU A 697 -13.91 24.63 9.86
CA GLU A 697 -15.09 24.83 10.69
C GLU A 697 -16.25 25.39 9.88
N GLY A 698 -17.36 24.63 9.82
CA GLY A 698 -18.60 25.01 9.09
C GLY A 698 -18.67 24.50 7.65
N GLY A 699 -17.72 23.69 7.19
CA GLY A 699 -17.78 22.98 5.90
C GLY A 699 -18.75 21.79 5.92
N PRO A 700 -18.93 21.12 4.76
CA PRO A 700 -19.73 19.90 4.69
C PRO A 700 -19.18 18.87 5.67
N SER A 701 -20.04 18.26 6.50
CA SER A 701 -19.61 17.36 7.55
C SER A 701 -20.34 16.02 7.51
N ILE A 702 -19.61 14.94 7.78
CA ILE A 702 -20.15 13.60 7.99
C ILE A 702 -20.07 13.32 9.49
N PRO A 703 -21.19 13.38 10.26
CA PRO A 703 -21.16 13.08 11.67
C PRO A 703 -21.08 11.57 11.88
N LEU A 704 -20.16 11.15 12.76
CA LEU A 704 -20.09 9.82 13.35
C LEU A 704 -20.73 9.90 14.74
N THR A 705 -22.00 9.54 14.85
CA THR A 705 -22.76 9.58 16.10
C THR A 705 -23.11 8.18 16.56
N ILE A 706 -22.97 7.93 17.85
CA ILE A 706 -23.49 6.74 18.52
C ILE A 706 -24.70 7.17 19.33
N VAL A 707 -25.85 6.60 19.03
CA VAL A 707 -27.08 6.79 19.80
C VAL A 707 -27.22 5.64 20.77
N LEU A 708 -27.09 5.90 22.07
CA LEU A 708 -27.39 4.92 23.09
C LEU A 708 -28.91 4.89 23.35
N PRO A 709 -29.51 3.69 23.45
CA PRO A 709 -30.94 3.60 23.74
C PRO A 709 -31.29 4.35 25.03
N GLU A 710 -32.32 5.19 25.01
CA GLU A 710 -32.76 5.98 26.19
C GLU A 710 -33.07 5.11 27.42
N GLN A 711 -33.47 3.86 27.20
CA GLN A 711 -33.71 2.90 28.26
C GLN A 711 -32.44 2.59 29.09
N ILE A 712 -31.27 2.63 28.49
CA ILE A 712 -30.00 2.42 29.22
C ILE A 712 -29.71 3.62 30.13
N LYS A 713 -30.10 4.83 29.76
CA LYS A 713 -29.87 6.03 30.56
C LYS A 713 -30.74 6.11 31.79
N THR A 714 -32.04 5.89 31.62
CA THR A 714 -33.03 6.11 32.70
C THR A 714 -33.17 4.96 33.65
N THR A 715 -33.01 3.72 33.16
CA THR A 715 -33.11 2.52 33.97
C THR A 715 -31.76 1.95 34.39
N GLY A 716 -30.66 2.27 33.67
CA GLY A 716 -29.34 1.68 33.90
C GLY A 716 -28.76 2.02 35.28
N ALA A 717 -28.82 3.29 35.71
CA ALA A 717 -28.32 3.71 37.01
C ALA A 717 -29.14 3.06 38.15
N ALA A 718 -30.46 3.10 38.02
CA ALA A 718 -31.37 2.45 38.99
C ALA A 718 -31.17 0.93 39.01
N LEU A 719 -30.91 0.32 37.86
CA LEU A 719 -30.63 -1.12 37.76
C LEU A 719 -29.31 -1.49 38.43
N VAL A 720 -28.23 -0.73 38.13
CA VAL A 720 -26.90 -0.96 38.74
C VAL A 720 -26.95 -0.84 40.26
N SER A 721 -27.56 0.24 40.79
CA SER A 721 -27.71 0.42 42.24
C SER A 721 -28.61 -0.64 42.88
N SER A 722 -29.70 -1.03 42.20
CA SER A 722 -30.57 -2.12 42.68
C SER A 722 -29.86 -3.45 42.71
N VAL A 723 -29.08 -3.80 41.69
CA VAL A 723 -28.29 -5.02 41.65
C VAL A 723 -27.19 -4.99 42.70
N ALA A 724 -26.46 -3.88 42.84
CA ALA A 724 -25.44 -3.72 43.86
C ALA A 724 -26.02 -3.89 45.28
N GLN A 725 -27.17 -3.28 45.57
CA GLN A 725 -27.85 -3.45 46.86
C GLN A 725 -28.29 -4.89 47.11
N THR A 726 -28.91 -5.54 46.12
CA THR A 726 -29.37 -6.92 46.24
C THR A 726 -28.20 -7.88 46.48
N LEU A 727 -27.06 -7.61 45.80
CA LEU A 727 -25.84 -8.42 46.02
C LEU A 727 -25.23 -8.18 47.40
N ARG A 728 -25.25 -6.96 47.95
CA ARG A 728 -24.85 -6.68 49.34
C ARG A 728 -25.74 -7.45 50.34
N ASP A 729 -27.05 -7.45 50.10
CA ASP A 729 -28.01 -8.16 50.95
C ASP A 729 -27.78 -9.68 50.89
N VAL A 730 -27.49 -10.23 49.72
CA VAL A 730 -27.14 -11.65 49.52
C VAL A 730 -25.83 -11.99 50.24
N VAL A 731 -24.78 -11.19 50.04
CA VAL A 731 -23.49 -11.39 50.71
C VAL A 731 -23.67 -11.29 52.24
N GLY A 732 -24.41 -10.30 52.71
CA GLY A 732 -24.74 -10.14 54.12
C GLY A 732 -25.51 -11.31 54.70
N SER A 733 -26.46 -11.86 53.93
CA SER A 733 -27.25 -13.02 54.36
C SER A 733 -26.44 -14.33 54.42
N VAL A 734 -25.47 -14.50 53.52
CA VAL A 734 -24.57 -15.66 53.49
C VAL A 734 -23.53 -15.57 54.62
N THR A 735 -23.03 -14.39 54.93
CA THR A 735 -22.08 -14.17 56.02
C THR A 735 -22.74 -14.17 57.38
N GLY A 736 -24.04 -13.81 57.48
CA GLY A 736 -24.82 -13.81 58.72
C GLY A 736 -25.34 -15.17 59.19
N VAL A 737 -25.32 -16.18 58.34
CA VAL A 737 -25.92 -17.52 58.63
C VAL A 737 -24.91 -18.48 59.33
N ARG A 738 -23.70 -18.06 59.64
CA ARG A 738 -22.72 -18.92 60.33
C ARG A 738 -22.43 -18.45 61.76
N GLN A 739 -23.46 -18.35 62.57
CA GLN A 739 -23.30 -18.64 63.96
C GLN A 739 -23.89 -20.08 64.22
N TRP A 740 -23.01 -21.08 64.05
CA TRP A 740 -23.29 -22.40 64.60
C TRP A 740 -22.87 -22.35 66.09
N GLU A 741 -23.86 -22.26 66.95
CA GLU A 741 -23.71 -22.72 68.32
C GLU A 741 -23.58 -24.25 68.38
#